data_a9d1cb9d717315123d296b4b05ff85b3
#
_entry.id   a9d1cb9d717315123d296b4b05ff85b3
#
_cell.length_a   1.000
_cell.length_b   1.000
_cell.length_c   1.000
_cell.angle_alpha   90.00
_cell.angle_beta   90.00
_cell.angle_gamma   90.00
#
_symmetry.space_group_name_H-M   'P 1'
#
loop_
_entity.id
_entity.type
_entity.pdbx_description
1 polymer ?
#
loop_
_entity_poly.entity_id
_entity_poly.type
_entity_poly.pdbx_seq_one_letter_code
_entity_poly.pdbx_strand_id
1 'polypeptide(L)'
;MINILKNTLVILICLIAIVLIYASVNYLKPFERIKVNNSLYDDVQILTIDKQDFRDLNKNNILDIYEDHRLDAQTRTNDLLSKMSIEEKVGQMFHPPFILKPDLLMFLYEVAIRGNKLTETHIVEDNITHFNLYGNPSPFELGSEINHLQKIASRTRLGIPITISSDPIHEVPKGGGIASFSVDGFSKWPSQLGFAATQDSGLVKKFAEIVREEYLAVGIRTALHPMSDLATDPRWARNFGTFGSNANLSSDMTLAYMDGFQGKNINNDSVLTMVKHFPGGGPQEDGLDAHLFSGRNQIYPGNNFNYHLIPFKKAIKNNLKVIMPYYGVPVGQTNEEVAMAFNDYIISDLLKNDLGYDGVICSDWGIITGRHWGVGDLSIEERYKKSLQAGIDQYGGENNPSYILNLVENNNVSEQRINESVRKILVNKFELGLFDNPYVDEDLIHKRVNTIENIKAGIEAQRRSIVLLENDGVLPLKQETKIFVDGLDKNIATEFGKLVGNIEDADIVIMYIHTVFNGNQESGLNRAFDNFLSTLFPNGDLNFNDEILSKVRNYSAEKDLIVVVDLNRPAILASIKDNVSGLIGTFGVEDRVIFEGLFGEFNPSGKLPFDIPSSMESVLNQKEDLPDDALNPTYRYGYGSSY
;
A
#
# COMPACT_ATOMS: atom_id res chain seq x y z
N MET A 1 -45.71 14.05 0.84
CA MET A 1 -45.44 14.93 -0.31
C MET A 1 -44.41 16.02 0.01
N ILE A 2 -44.60 16.84 1.07
CA ILE A 2 -43.69 17.95 1.43
C ILE A 2 -42.25 17.46 1.78
N ASN A 3 -42.08 16.34 2.48
CA ASN A 3 -40.76 15.78 2.83
C ASN A 3 -40.05 15.19 1.60
N ILE A 4 -40.78 14.60 0.67
CA ILE A 4 -40.21 14.11 -0.59
C ILE A 4 -39.69 15.28 -1.43
N LEU A 5 -40.49 16.36 -1.55
CA LEU A 5 -40.05 17.59 -2.24
C LEU A 5 -38.80 18.22 -1.60
N LYS A 6 -38.75 18.28 -0.25
CA LYS A 6 -37.55 18.78 0.46
C LYS A 6 -36.31 17.94 0.19
N ASN A 7 -36.44 16.63 0.25
CA ASN A 7 -35.30 15.74 -0.02
C ASN A 7 -34.86 15.81 -1.49
N THR A 8 -35.81 15.90 -2.44
CA THR A 8 -35.47 16.08 -3.86
C THR A 8 -34.80 17.44 -4.11
N LEU A 9 -35.22 18.49 -3.44
CA LEU A 9 -34.61 19.82 -3.54
C LEU A 9 -33.18 19.82 -2.95
N VAL A 10 -32.97 19.17 -1.82
CA VAL A 10 -31.63 19.03 -1.22
C VAL A 10 -30.70 18.24 -2.14
N ILE A 11 -31.14 17.13 -2.71
CA ILE A 11 -30.36 16.34 -3.68
C ILE A 11 -30.02 17.18 -4.92
N LEU A 12 -30.97 17.96 -5.43
CA LEU A 12 -30.74 18.83 -6.59
C LEU A 12 -29.71 19.93 -6.27
N ILE A 13 -29.79 20.54 -5.09
CA ILE A 13 -28.84 21.57 -4.64
C ILE A 13 -27.42 20.94 -4.48
N CYS A 14 -27.32 19.73 -3.92
CA CYS A 14 -26.06 19.02 -3.82
C CYS A 14 -25.48 18.70 -5.20
N LEU A 15 -26.29 18.24 -6.15
CA LEU A 15 -25.86 17.99 -7.52
C LEU A 15 -25.41 19.27 -8.24
N ILE A 16 -26.13 20.37 -8.08
CA ILE A 16 -25.72 21.67 -8.64
C ILE A 16 -24.43 22.16 -7.99
N ALA A 17 -24.26 22.00 -6.68
CA ALA A 17 -23.01 22.34 -5.99
C ALA A 17 -21.83 21.50 -6.49
N ILE A 18 -22.02 20.21 -6.68
CA ILE A 18 -20.99 19.30 -7.25
C ILE A 18 -20.64 19.74 -8.68
N VAL A 19 -21.61 20.05 -9.52
CA VAL A 19 -21.37 20.54 -10.90
C VAL A 19 -20.66 21.89 -10.90
N LEU A 20 -21.02 22.80 -10.01
CA LEU A 20 -20.37 24.11 -9.89
C LEU A 20 -18.93 23.99 -9.36
N ILE A 21 -18.69 23.10 -8.39
CA ILE A 21 -17.36 22.78 -7.88
C ILE A 21 -16.51 22.16 -9.02
N TYR A 22 -17.04 21.18 -9.72
CA TYR A 22 -16.39 20.56 -10.88
C TYR A 22 -16.06 21.57 -11.98
N ALA A 23 -17.00 22.45 -12.30
CA ALA A 23 -16.80 23.51 -13.30
C ALA A 23 -15.76 24.54 -12.84
N SER A 24 -15.77 24.96 -11.57
CA SER A 24 -14.78 25.90 -11.03
C SER A 24 -13.38 25.31 -10.99
N VAL A 25 -13.26 24.06 -10.59
CA VAL A 25 -12.01 23.30 -10.57
C VAL A 25 -11.41 23.21 -11.98
N ASN A 26 -12.21 22.81 -12.98
CA ASN A 26 -11.73 22.73 -14.36
C ASN A 26 -11.50 24.11 -15.01
N TYR A 27 -12.17 25.16 -14.54
CA TYR A 27 -11.96 26.53 -15.03
C TYR A 27 -10.65 27.14 -14.50
N LEU A 28 -10.29 26.86 -13.25
CA LEU A 28 -9.05 27.37 -12.64
C LEU A 28 -7.78 26.64 -13.17
N LYS A 29 -7.87 25.35 -13.51
CA LYS A 29 -6.75 24.58 -14.05
C LYS A 29 -6.08 25.20 -15.28
N PRO A 30 -6.77 25.76 -16.27
CA PRO A 30 -6.13 26.45 -17.40
C PRO A 30 -5.26 27.64 -16.98
N PHE A 31 -5.68 28.42 -15.99
CA PHE A 31 -4.89 29.55 -15.49
C PHE A 31 -3.63 29.11 -14.73
N GLU A 32 -3.73 28.08 -13.91
CA GLU A 32 -2.57 27.47 -13.25
C GLU A 32 -1.56 26.93 -14.28
N ARG A 33 -2.01 26.21 -15.30
CA ARG A 33 -1.16 25.71 -16.38
C ARG A 33 -0.46 26.84 -17.16
N ILE A 34 -1.14 27.94 -17.42
CA ILE A 34 -0.52 29.13 -18.04
C ILE A 34 0.56 29.70 -17.13
N LYS A 35 0.30 29.80 -15.82
CA LYS A 35 1.28 30.28 -14.84
C LYS A 35 2.50 29.36 -14.78
N VAL A 36 2.28 28.06 -14.69
CA VAL A 36 3.35 27.04 -14.73
C VAL A 36 4.19 27.21 -15.99
N ASN A 37 3.56 27.22 -17.18
CA ASN A 37 4.30 27.34 -18.46
C ASN A 37 5.13 28.61 -18.55
N ASN A 38 4.66 29.73 -18.00
CA ASN A 38 5.40 30.99 -17.98
C ASN A 38 6.60 31.02 -17.01
N SER A 39 6.63 30.06 -16.07
CA SER A 39 7.71 29.93 -15.08
C SER A 39 8.77 28.91 -15.45
N LEU A 40 8.60 28.19 -16.58
CA LEU A 40 9.54 27.18 -17.03
C LEU A 40 10.74 27.81 -17.77
N TYR A 41 11.89 27.22 -17.56
CA TYR A 41 13.10 27.47 -18.32
C TYR A 41 13.05 26.80 -19.72
N ASP A 42 14.07 27.00 -20.51
CA ASP A 42 14.23 26.32 -21.81
C ASP A 42 14.32 24.81 -21.67
N ASP A 43 14.13 24.10 -22.78
CA ASP A 43 14.33 22.67 -22.85
C ASP A 43 15.81 22.32 -22.58
N VAL A 44 16.01 21.15 -21.93
CA VAL A 44 17.34 20.60 -21.67
C VAL A 44 18.09 20.37 -22.99
N GLN A 45 19.29 20.92 -23.11
CA GLN A 45 20.19 20.68 -24.22
C GLN A 45 21.05 19.44 -23.95
N ILE A 46 21.60 18.86 -25.02
CA ILE A 46 22.55 17.74 -24.92
C ILE A 46 23.94 18.28 -25.22
N LEU A 47 24.86 18.11 -24.29
CA LEU A 47 26.27 18.39 -24.43
C LEU A 47 27.00 17.11 -24.84
N THR A 48 27.67 17.12 -26.00
CA THR A 48 28.50 15.99 -26.43
C THR A 48 29.97 16.27 -26.08
N ILE A 49 30.52 15.51 -25.12
CA ILE A 49 31.90 15.64 -24.64
C ILE A 49 32.55 14.24 -24.72
N ASP A 50 33.70 14.15 -25.35
CA ASP A 50 34.45 12.91 -25.57
C ASP A 50 33.58 11.77 -26.20
N LYS A 51 32.70 12.15 -27.11
CA LYS A 51 31.73 11.25 -27.78
C LYS A 51 30.66 10.64 -26.85
N GLN A 52 30.44 11.25 -25.70
CA GLN A 52 29.37 10.92 -24.78
C GLN A 52 28.41 12.09 -24.65
N ASP A 53 27.13 11.77 -24.50
CA ASP A 53 26.06 12.78 -24.41
C ASP A 53 25.66 12.98 -22.96
N PHE A 54 25.57 14.24 -22.56
CA PHE A 54 25.19 14.67 -21.21
C PHE A 54 24.04 15.66 -21.30
N ARG A 55 23.16 15.60 -20.31
CA ARG A 55 22.01 16.52 -20.20
C ARG A 55 22.45 17.79 -19.47
N ASP A 56 22.37 18.95 -20.13
CA ASP A 56 22.57 20.27 -19.51
C ASP A 56 21.30 20.66 -18.73
N LEU A 57 21.20 20.15 -17.51
CA LEU A 57 19.98 20.25 -16.69
C LEU A 57 19.74 21.66 -16.16
N ASN A 58 20.79 22.43 -15.88
CA ASN A 58 20.70 23.83 -15.44
C ASN A 58 20.80 24.86 -16.57
N LYS A 59 20.94 24.43 -17.84
CA LYS A 59 20.91 25.26 -19.06
C LYS A 59 22.05 26.32 -19.12
N ASN A 60 23.20 26.00 -18.53
CA ASN A 60 24.35 26.91 -18.51
C ASN A 60 25.38 26.66 -19.63
N ASN A 61 25.16 25.61 -20.45
CA ASN A 61 26.05 25.14 -21.53
C ASN A 61 27.44 24.68 -21.04
N ILE A 62 27.54 24.23 -19.79
CA ILE A 62 28.74 23.67 -19.17
C ILE A 62 28.35 22.34 -18.54
N LEU A 63 29.19 21.32 -18.70
CA LEU A 63 28.96 20.07 -17.97
C LEU A 63 29.32 20.25 -16.48
N ASP A 64 28.30 20.33 -15.65
CA ASP A 64 28.47 20.37 -14.20
C ASP A 64 28.72 18.96 -13.62
N ILE A 65 29.31 18.90 -12.43
CA ILE A 65 29.64 17.62 -11.77
C ILE A 65 28.36 16.77 -11.57
N TYR A 66 27.23 17.37 -11.19
CA TYR A 66 25.99 16.61 -10.97
C TYR A 66 25.37 16.06 -12.27
N GLU A 67 25.73 16.59 -13.42
CA GLU A 67 25.26 16.17 -14.75
C GLU A 67 26.12 15.05 -15.34
N ASP A 68 27.35 14.89 -14.84
CA ASP A 68 28.31 13.90 -15.34
C ASP A 68 28.02 12.49 -14.83
N HIS A 69 27.33 11.70 -15.65
CA HIS A 69 26.95 10.31 -15.32
C HIS A 69 28.12 9.33 -15.14
N ARG A 70 29.36 9.74 -15.42
CA ARG A 70 30.57 8.93 -15.18
C ARG A 70 30.99 8.96 -13.70
N LEU A 71 30.46 9.92 -12.92
CA LEU A 71 30.79 10.11 -11.52
C LEU A 71 29.77 9.35 -10.63
N ASP A 72 30.20 9.00 -9.43
CA ASP A 72 29.35 8.31 -8.46
C ASP A 72 28.22 9.21 -7.90
N ALA A 73 27.15 8.58 -7.42
CA ALA A 73 25.97 9.26 -6.91
C ALA A 73 26.28 10.23 -5.76
N GLN A 74 27.22 9.93 -4.89
CA GLN A 74 27.56 10.77 -3.74
C GLN A 74 28.28 12.06 -4.19
N THR A 75 29.22 11.96 -5.13
CA THR A 75 29.94 13.10 -5.72
C THR A 75 28.95 14.03 -6.44
N ARG A 76 28.06 13.47 -7.26
CA ARG A 76 27.02 14.22 -7.98
C ARG A 76 26.04 14.90 -7.01
N THR A 77 25.61 14.19 -5.96
CA THR A 77 24.73 14.74 -4.92
C THR A 77 25.36 15.94 -4.21
N ASN A 78 26.64 15.86 -3.85
CA ASN A 78 27.32 16.95 -3.15
C ASN A 78 27.38 18.23 -3.99
N ASP A 79 27.63 18.09 -5.28
CA ASP A 79 27.65 19.22 -6.21
C ASP A 79 26.26 19.83 -6.36
N LEU A 80 25.24 19.03 -6.64
CA LEU A 80 23.86 19.50 -6.76
C LEU A 80 23.38 20.20 -5.49
N LEU A 81 23.61 19.59 -4.32
CA LEU A 81 23.19 20.14 -3.03
C LEU A 81 23.82 21.53 -2.76
N SER A 82 25.05 21.75 -3.22
CA SER A 82 25.75 23.06 -3.11
C SER A 82 25.14 24.15 -4.00
N LYS A 83 24.42 23.76 -5.05
CA LYS A 83 23.78 24.67 -6.03
C LYS A 83 22.31 24.96 -5.70
N MET A 84 21.69 24.14 -4.85
CA MET A 84 20.28 24.26 -4.48
C MET A 84 20.02 25.42 -3.52
N SER A 85 18.92 26.15 -3.76
CA SER A 85 18.37 27.08 -2.77
C SER A 85 17.70 26.31 -1.61
N ILE A 86 17.37 27.00 -0.52
CA ILE A 86 16.69 26.37 0.63
C ILE A 86 15.28 25.90 0.24
N GLU A 87 14.57 26.62 -0.63
CA GLU A 87 13.26 26.25 -1.15
C GLU A 87 13.34 24.96 -1.97
N GLU A 88 14.33 24.84 -2.84
CA GLU A 88 14.56 23.63 -3.62
C GLU A 88 14.93 22.43 -2.74
N LYS A 89 15.68 22.64 -1.68
CA LYS A 89 16.03 21.61 -0.69
C LYS A 89 14.79 21.14 0.07
N VAL A 90 14.03 22.08 0.63
CA VAL A 90 12.83 21.75 1.42
C VAL A 90 11.77 21.05 0.56
N GLY A 91 11.60 21.48 -0.70
CA GLY A 91 10.67 20.83 -1.63
C GLY A 91 10.94 19.33 -1.82
N GLN A 92 12.22 18.87 -1.78
CA GLN A 92 12.55 17.45 -1.88
C GLN A 92 12.01 16.61 -0.71
N MET A 93 11.75 17.23 0.43
CA MET A 93 11.31 16.56 1.65
C MET A 93 9.80 16.28 1.65
N PHE A 94 9.05 16.62 0.61
CA PHE A 94 7.60 16.41 0.50
C PHE A 94 7.25 15.33 -0.50
N HIS A 95 6.23 14.53 -0.17
CA HIS A 95 5.80 13.39 -0.96
C HIS A 95 4.25 13.33 -1.02
N PRO A 96 3.59 14.32 -1.65
CA PRO A 96 2.14 14.35 -1.80
C PRO A 96 1.63 13.30 -2.79
N PRO A 97 0.31 13.06 -2.87
CA PRO A 97 -0.26 12.27 -3.95
C PRO A 97 -0.11 12.93 -5.33
N PHE A 98 0.00 12.06 -6.30
CA PHE A 98 -0.23 12.29 -7.72
C PHE A 98 -1.54 11.61 -8.10
N ILE A 99 -2.57 12.38 -8.44
CA ILE A 99 -3.91 11.85 -8.68
C ILE A 99 -4.19 11.84 -10.17
N LEU A 100 -4.37 10.63 -10.72
CA LEU A 100 -4.65 10.42 -12.13
C LEU A 100 -5.89 9.54 -12.29
N LYS A 101 -6.90 10.05 -12.98
CA LYS A 101 -8.22 9.38 -13.15
C LYS A 101 -8.84 8.94 -11.81
N PRO A 102 -9.11 9.89 -10.90
CA PRO A 102 -9.77 9.57 -9.64
C PRO A 102 -11.20 9.07 -9.88
N ASP A 103 -11.65 8.14 -9.06
CA ASP A 103 -13.08 7.92 -8.90
C ASP A 103 -13.75 9.12 -8.21
N LEU A 104 -15.08 9.10 -8.15
CA LEU A 104 -15.84 10.22 -7.56
C LEU A 104 -15.44 10.48 -6.09
N LEU A 105 -15.16 9.43 -5.33
CA LEU A 105 -14.85 9.53 -3.92
C LEU A 105 -13.45 10.13 -3.69
N MET A 106 -12.47 9.67 -4.46
CA MET A 106 -11.11 10.22 -4.46
C MET A 106 -11.09 11.68 -4.95
N PHE A 107 -11.89 12.00 -5.96
CA PHE A 107 -12.08 13.37 -6.44
C PHE A 107 -12.65 14.31 -5.35
N LEU A 108 -13.68 13.87 -4.63
CA LEU A 108 -14.26 14.64 -3.52
C LEU A 108 -13.27 14.82 -2.36
N TYR A 109 -12.48 13.80 -2.07
CA TYR A 109 -11.38 13.86 -1.10
C TYR A 109 -10.34 14.91 -1.48
N GLU A 110 -9.89 14.91 -2.74
CA GLU A 110 -8.92 15.88 -3.25
C GLU A 110 -9.42 17.33 -3.13
N VAL A 111 -10.66 17.56 -3.56
CA VAL A 111 -11.27 18.90 -3.52
C VAL A 111 -11.48 19.39 -2.09
N ALA A 112 -11.92 18.51 -1.19
CA ALA A 112 -12.29 18.89 0.18
C ALA A 112 -11.06 19.08 1.12
N ILE A 113 -10.00 18.32 0.92
CA ILE A 113 -8.91 18.19 1.91
C ILE A 113 -7.59 18.78 1.44
N ARG A 114 -7.33 18.85 0.12
CA ARG A 114 -6.00 19.17 -0.41
C ARG A 114 -5.82 20.51 -1.11
N GLY A 115 -6.84 21.31 -1.22
CA GLY A 115 -6.73 22.63 -1.84
C GLY A 115 -6.46 22.62 -3.35
N ASN A 116 -6.64 21.49 -4.03
CA ASN A 116 -6.72 21.36 -5.51
C ASN A 116 -5.57 22.01 -6.33
N LYS A 117 -4.33 21.95 -5.83
CA LYS A 117 -3.15 22.40 -6.57
C LYS A 117 -2.74 21.34 -7.60
N LEU A 118 -2.39 21.75 -8.83
CA LEU A 118 -1.90 20.83 -9.85
C LEU A 118 -0.54 20.24 -9.46
N THR A 119 -0.26 19.02 -9.89
CA THR A 119 1.05 18.38 -9.70
C THR A 119 2.16 19.21 -10.34
N GLU A 120 1.92 19.76 -11.53
CA GLU A 120 2.84 20.67 -12.23
C GLU A 120 3.14 21.93 -11.40
N THR A 121 2.14 22.45 -10.69
CA THR A 121 2.31 23.62 -9.80
C THR A 121 3.20 23.26 -8.60
N HIS A 122 3.02 22.07 -8.01
CA HIS A 122 3.90 21.59 -6.95
C HIS A 122 5.35 21.43 -7.43
N ILE A 123 5.57 20.95 -8.66
CA ILE A 123 6.91 20.83 -9.24
C ILE A 123 7.57 22.20 -9.40
N VAL A 124 6.85 23.18 -9.95
CA VAL A 124 7.42 24.48 -10.37
C VAL A 124 7.49 25.50 -9.25
N GLU A 125 6.44 25.57 -8.38
CA GLU A 125 6.37 26.57 -7.32
C GLU A 125 6.87 26.07 -5.97
N ASP A 126 6.59 24.79 -5.64
CA ASP A 126 6.94 24.21 -4.35
C ASP A 126 8.22 23.37 -4.41
N ASN A 127 8.82 23.19 -5.60
CA ASN A 127 10.02 22.37 -5.86
C ASN A 127 9.88 20.91 -5.39
N ILE A 128 8.64 20.39 -5.34
CA ILE A 128 8.35 19.01 -4.93
C ILE A 128 8.63 18.09 -6.11
N THR A 129 9.36 17.01 -5.85
CA THR A 129 9.76 16.04 -6.89
C THR A 129 9.49 14.58 -6.53
N HIS A 130 8.73 14.32 -5.47
CA HIS A 130 8.25 13.00 -5.11
C HIS A 130 6.73 13.01 -5.03
N PHE A 131 6.08 12.00 -5.64
CA PHE A 131 4.63 11.90 -5.67
C PHE A 131 4.19 10.44 -5.57
N ASN A 132 3.10 10.16 -4.83
CA ASN A 132 2.50 8.84 -4.74
C ASN A 132 1.27 8.73 -5.64
N LEU A 133 1.20 7.69 -6.46
CA LEU A 133 0.09 7.45 -7.39
C LEU A 133 -1.21 7.15 -6.64
N TYR A 134 -2.28 7.85 -7.00
CA TYR A 134 -3.67 7.57 -6.66
C TYR A 134 -4.54 7.56 -7.91
N GLY A 135 -5.57 6.72 -7.93
CA GLY A 135 -6.52 6.58 -9.03
C GLY A 135 -6.31 5.30 -9.84
N ASN A 136 -7.02 5.20 -10.96
CA ASN A 136 -7.04 3.99 -11.81
C ASN A 136 -6.72 4.32 -13.28
N PRO A 137 -5.51 4.83 -13.60
CA PRO A 137 -5.09 5.03 -14.98
C PRO A 137 -4.72 3.73 -15.66
N SER A 138 -4.93 3.61 -16.97
CA SER A 138 -4.31 2.55 -17.74
C SER A 138 -2.77 2.70 -17.74
N PRO A 139 -2.00 1.62 -17.96
CA PRO A 139 -0.53 1.69 -18.00
C PRO A 139 0.00 2.73 -18.99
N PHE A 140 -0.63 2.86 -20.18
CA PHE A 140 -0.22 3.84 -21.18
C PHE A 140 -0.45 5.29 -20.71
N GLU A 141 -1.63 5.57 -20.15
CA GLU A 141 -1.94 6.90 -19.62
C GLU A 141 -1.00 7.28 -18.47
N LEU A 142 -0.66 6.32 -17.62
CA LEU A 142 0.26 6.54 -16.52
C LEU A 142 1.66 6.89 -17.04
N GLY A 143 2.21 6.10 -17.96
CA GLY A 143 3.55 6.34 -18.51
C GLY A 143 3.63 7.67 -19.28
N SER A 144 2.61 7.99 -20.07
CA SER A 144 2.56 9.25 -20.83
C SER A 144 2.46 10.47 -19.90
N GLU A 145 1.65 10.39 -18.84
CA GLU A 145 1.55 11.50 -17.87
C GLU A 145 2.83 11.66 -17.07
N ILE A 146 3.48 10.57 -16.67
CA ILE A 146 4.79 10.64 -15.98
C ILE A 146 5.84 11.27 -16.90
N ASN A 147 5.89 10.92 -18.18
CA ASN A 147 6.77 11.58 -19.15
C ASN A 147 6.48 13.08 -19.26
N HIS A 148 5.20 13.48 -19.29
CA HIS A 148 4.81 14.88 -19.26
C HIS A 148 5.35 15.61 -18.02
N LEU A 149 5.16 15.05 -16.84
CA LEU A 149 5.67 15.64 -15.59
C LEU A 149 7.20 15.67 -15.52
N GLN A 150 7.89 14.65 -16.05
CA GLN A 150 9.35 14.65 -16.17
C GLN A 150 9.84 15.78 -17.08
N LYS A 151 9.11 16.04 -18.17
CA LYS A 151 9.42 17.18 -19.05
C LYS A 151 9.25 18.53 -18.34
N ILE A 152 8.20 18.70 -17.53
CA ILE A 152 8.01 19.88 -16.67
C ILE A 152 9.20 20.01 -15.69
N ALA A 153 9.51 18.94 -14.95
CA ALA A 153 10.60 18.93 -13.99
C ALA A 153 11.97 19.27 -14.62
N SER A 154 12.25 18.74 -15.82
CA SER A 154 13.50 19.03 -16.54
C SER A 154 13.65 20.50 -16.93
N ARG A 155 12.56 21.25 -16.98
CA ARG A 155 12.51 22.68 -17.28
C ARG A 155 12.47 23.59 -16.05
N THR A 156 12.67 23.04 -14.85
CA THR A 156 12.96 23.83 -13.64
C THR A 156 14.43 24.27 -13.64
N ARG A 157 14.82 25.15 -12.72
CA ARG A 157 16.17 25.75 -12.66
C ARG A 157 17.31 24.72 -12.67
N LEU A 158 17.19 23.64 -11.89
CA LEU A 158 18.20 22.58 -11.77
C LEU A 158 17.80 21.27 -12.45
N GLY A 159 16.61 21.21 -13.04
CA GLY A 159 16.14 20.04 -13.77
C GLY A 159 16.05 18.76 -12.94
N ILE A 160 15.76 18.87 -11.63
CA ILE A 160 15.67 17.72 -10.71
C ILE A 160 14.50 16.82 -11.13
N PRO A 161 14.73 15.54 -11.50
CA PRO A 161 13.69 14.64 -11.99
C PRO A 161 12.71 14.26 -10.89
N ILE A 162 11.45 13.97 -11.27
CA ILE A 162 10.47 13.44 -10.33
C ILE A 162 10.70 11.94 -10.05
N THR A 163 10.28 11.50 -8.86
CA THR A 163 10.17 10.10 -8.47
C THR A 163 8.71 9.80 -8.19
N ILE A 164 8.13 8.86 -8.93
CA ILE A 164 6.78 8.37 -8.66
C ILE A 164 6.86 7.10 -7.82
N SER A 165 6.05 7.06 -6.77
CA SER A 165 5.81 5.88 -5.95
C SER A 165 4.39 5.35 -6.14
N SER A 166 4.16 4.13 -5.71
CA SER A 166 2.83 3.52 -5.68
C SER A 166 2.70 2.55 -4.51
N ASP A 167 1.52 2.52 -3.88
CA ASP A 167 1.07 1.37 -3.11
C ASP A 167 0.92 0.14 -4.02
N PRO A 168 0.71 -1.09 -3.48
CA PRO A 168 0.49 -2.27 -4.32
C PRO A 168 -0.67 -2.06 -5.30
N ILE A 169 -0.46 -2.29 -6.61
CA ILE A 169 -1.49 -2.14 -7.65
C ILE A 169 -1.78 -3.44 -8.40
N HIS A 170 -1.15 -4.52 -7.98
CA HIS A 170 -1.18 -5.83 -8.64
C HIS A 170 -2.06 -6.86 -7.94
N GLU A 171 -2.75 -6.51 -6.85
CA GLU A 171 -3.59 -7.46 -6.13
C GLU A 171 -4.91 -7.72 -6.87
N VAL A 172 -5.42 -8.95 -6.73
CA VAL A 172 -6.78 -9.27 -7.17
C VAL A 172 -7.77 -8.47 -6.31
N PRO A 173 -8.67 -7.67 -6.92
CA PRO A 173 -9.61 -6.82 -6.18
C PRO A 173 -10.72 -7.66 -5.56
N LYS A 174 -10.47 -8.26 -4.38
CA LYS A 174 -11.47 -9.00 -3.61
C LYS A 174 -11.45 -8.58 -2.15
N GLY A 175 -12.65 -8.37 -1.60
CA GLY A 175 -12.83 -7.94 -0.22
C GLY A 175 -12.93 -6.43 -0.06
N GLY A 176 -13.58 -6.00 1.03
CA GLY A 176 -13.72 -4.59 1.39
C GLY A 176 -12.50 -4.09 2.15
N GLY A 177 -12.09 -2.88 1.86
CA GLY A 177 -11.01 -2.18 2.55
C GLY A 177 -10.10 -1.44 1.56
N ILE A 178 -9.53 -0.34 1.98
CA ILE A 178 -8.68 0.54 1.13
C ILE A 178 -7.36 -0.08 0.75
N ALA A 179 -6.96 -1.11 1.39
CA ALA A 179 -5.57 -1.50 1.31
C ALA A 179 -5.23 -2.43 0.14
N SER A 180 -6.16 -2.76 -0.73
CA SER A 180 -5.85 -3.36 -2.02
C SER A 180 -6.06 -2.33 -3.12
N PHE A 181 -5.03 -1.59 -3.43
CA PHE A 181 -5.00 -0.80 -4.64
C PHE A 181 -4.82 -1.77 -5.81
N SER A 182 -5.88 -2.03 -6.53
CA SER A 182 -5.83 -2.75 -7.79
C SER A 182 -6.02 -1.75 -8.91
N VAL A 183 -5.04 -1.65 -9.80
CA VAL A 183 -5.13 -0.82 -11.00
C VAL A 183 -5.32 -1.73 -12.21
N ASP A 184 -6.29 -1.39 -13.06
CA ASP A 184 -6.58 -2.18 -14.25
C ASP A 184 -5.42 -2.17 -15.26
N GLY A 185 -5.29 -3.25 -16.01
CA GLY A 185 -4.26 -3.37 -17.05
C GLY A 185 -2.88 -3.81 -16.55
N PHE A 186 -2.71 -4.07 -15.25
CA PHE A 186 -1.51 -4.72 -14.68
C PHE A 186 -1.78 -6.19 -14.36
N SER A 187 -0.73 -7.00 -14.29
CA SER A 187 -0.83 -8.42 -13.91
C SER A 187 -1.42 -8.57 -12.49
N LYS A 188 -2.19 -9.65 -12.25
CA LYS A 188 -2.91 -9.86 -10.99
C LYS A 188 -2.34 -11.02 -10.19
N TRP A 189 -2.17 -10.77 -8.89
CA TRP A 189 -1.51 -11.64 -7.94
C TRP A 189 -2.30 -11.74 -6.64
N PRO A 190 -2.09 -12.79 -5.83
CA PRO A 190 -2.70 -12.85 -4.50
C PRO A 190 -2.18 -11.71 -3.61
N SER A 191 -2.88 -11.42 -2.52
CA SER A 191 -2.40 -10.47 -1.50
C SER A 191 -1.08 -10.92 -0.87
N GLN A 192 -0.41 -10.05 -0.10
CA GLN A 192 0.78 -10.44 0.65
C GLN A 192 0.52 -11.65 1.57
N LEU A 193 -0.66 -11.70 2.17
CA LEU A 193 -1.09 -12.84 2.98
C LEU A 193 -1.21 -14.12 2.15
N GLY A 194 -1.66 -14.01 0.90
CA GLY A 194 -1.67 -15.13 -0.06
C GLY A 194 -0.27 -15.61 -0.42
N PHE A 195 0.68 -14.71 -0.57
CA PHE A 195 2.08 -15.12 -0.71
C PHE A 195 2.60 -15.84 0.53
N ALA A 196 2.25 -15.35 1.74
CA ALA A 196 2.60 -16.05 2.97
C ALA A 196 2.02 -17.48 3.02
N ALA A 197 0.80 -17.67 2.51
CA ALA A 197 0.18 -18.99 2.42
C ALA A 197 0.96 -19.95 1.50
N THR A 198 1.69 -19.45 0.50
CA THR A 198 2.56 -20.31 -0.33
C THR A 198 3.81 -20.80 0.37
N GLN A 199 4.26 -20.15 1.43
CA GLN A 199 5.51 -20.40 2.16
C GLN A 199 6.76 -20.42 1.27
N ASP A 200 6.73 -19.74 0.12
CA ASP A 200 7.77 -19.73 -0.91
C ASP A 200 8.30 -18.31 -1.18
N SER A 201 9.41 -17.96 -0.55
CA SER A 201 10.09 -16.68 -0.79
C SER A 201 10.67 -16.55 -2.20
N GLY A 202 10.96 -17.68 -2.88
CA GLY A 202 11.38 -17.67 -4.29
C GLY A 202 10.27 -17.19 -5.22
N LEU A 203 9.01 -17.57 -4.92
CA LEU A 203 7.84 -17.08 -5.66
C LEU A 203 7.64 -15.58 -5.42
N VAL A 204 7.82 -15.10 -4.19
CA VAL A 204 7.76 -13.67 -3.85
C VAL A 204 8.81 -12.87 -4.63
N LYS A 205 10.05 -13.39 -4.72
CA LYS A 205 11.10 -12.76 -5.52
C LYS A 205 10.72 -12.68 -7.00
N LYS A 206 10.21 -13.77 -7.58
CA LYS A 206 9.75 -13.80 -8.98
C LYS A 206 8.62 -12.80 -9.24
N PHE A 207 7.65 -12.71 -8.32
CA PHE A 207 6.61 -11.68 -8.35
C PHE A 207 7.22 -10.28 -8.40
N ALA A 208 8.10 -9.97 -7.46
CA ALA A 208 8.73 -8.67 -7.34
C ALA A 208 9.59 -8.30 -8.58
N GLU A 209 10.26 -9.27 -9.19
CA GLU A 209 11.00 -9.09 -10.46
C GLU A 209 10.05 -8.73 -11.62
N ILE A 210 8.90 -9.40 -11.74
CA ILE A 210 7.90 -9.11 -12.78
C ILE A 210 7.28 -7.73 -12.56
N VAL A 211 6.85 -7.43 -11.33
CA VAL A 211 6.23 -6.14 -11.00
C VAL A 211 7.22 -4.99 -11.14
N ARG A 212 8.50 -5.19 -10.84
CA ARG A 212 9.55 -4.22 -11.13
C ARG A 212 9.59 -3.85 -12.61
N GLU A 213 9.55 -4.83 -13.52
CA GLU A 213 9.55 -4.57 -14.96
C GLU A 213 8.29 -3.79 -15.39
N GLU A 214 7.12 -4.13 -14.83
CA GLU A 214 5.88 -3.39 -15.09
C GLU A 214 5.94 -1.96 -14.55
N TYR A 215 6.51 -1.75 -13.36
CA TYR A 215 6.71 -0.42 -12.77
C TYR A 215 7.69 0.43 -13.59
N LEU A 216 8.81 -0.13 -13.99
CA LEU A 216 9.79 0.54 -14.83
C LEU A 216 9.19 0.95 -16.19
N ALA A 217 8.35 0.10 -16.77
CA ALA A 217 7.71 0.38 -18.06
C ALA A 217 6.80 1.61 -18.02
N VAL A 218 6.21 1.94 -16.86
CA VAL A 218 5.32 3.10 -16.68
C VAL A 218 5.95 4.25 -15.89
N GLY A 219 7.20 4.11 -15.41
CA GLY A 219 7.93 5.18 -14.73
C GLY A 219 7.75 5.24 -13.21
N ILE A 220 7.19 4.22 -12.56
CA ILE A 220 7.18 4.09 -11.09
C ILE A 220 8.57 3.64 -10.64
N ARG A 221 9.18 4.38 -9.68
CA ARG A 221 10.57 4.13 -9.25
C ARG A 221 10.71 3.84 -7.75
N THR A 222 9.60 3.90 -7.00
CA THR A 222 9.54 3.52 -5.58
C THR A 222 8.26 2.76 -5.31
N ALA A 223 8.38 1.56 -4.74
CA ALA A 223 7.28 0.76 -4.25
C ALA A 223 7.00 1.13 -2.78
N LEU A 224 5.79 1.63 -2.47
CA LEU A 224 5.35 1.98 -1.11
C LEU A 224 4.97 0.70 -0.32
N HIS A 225 5.70 -0.33 -0.53
CA HIS A 225 5.54 -1.68 0.01
C HIS A 225 6.89 -2.42 0.01
N PRO A 226 7.01 -3.59 0.67
CA PRO A 226 5.97 -4.38 1.33
C PRO A 226 5.64 -3.87 2.74
N MET A 227 4.48 -4.34 3.27
CA MET A 227 4.22 -4.32 4.70
C MET A 227 4.96 -5.48 5.36
N SER A 228 5.80 -5.15 6.35
CA SER A 228 6.55 -6.13 7.15
C SER A 228 6.01 -6.24 8.58
N ASP A 229 4.82 -5.68 8.81
CA ASP A 229 4.02 -5.87 10.00
C ASP A 229 3.66 -7.35 10.17
N LEU A 230 3.36 -7.77 11.41
CA LEU A 230 2.97 -9.15 11.71
C LEU A 230 1.49 -9.24 12.07
N ALA A 231 0.80 -10.25 11.55
CA ALA A 231 -0.61 -10.53 11.84
C ALA A 231 -0.77 -11.15 13.24
N THR A 232 -0.44 -10.42 14.32
CA THR A 232 -0.51 -10.93 15.68
C THR A 232 -1.86 -10.70 16.32
N ASP A 233 -2.53 -9.56 16.12
CA ASP A 233 -3.93 -9.39 16.48
C ASP A 233 -4.85 -9.84 15.32
N PRO A 234 -5.65 -10.89 15.50
CA PRO A 234 -6.52 -11.40 14.43
C PRO A 234 -7.65 -10.42 14.05
N ARG A 235 -7.98 -9.44 14.92
CA ARG A 235 -9.04 -8.44 14.66
C ARG A 235 -8.57 -7.34 13.73
N TRP A 236 -7.27 -7.10 13.61
CA TRP A 236 -6.73 -5.99 12.82
C TRP A 236 -7.09 -6.12 11.33
N ALA A 237 -7.70 -5.06 10.79
CA ALA A 237 -8.22 -5.06 9.41
C ALA A 237 -7.13 -5.19 8.35
N ARG A 238 -5.87 -4.80 8.66
CA ARG A 238 -4.77 -4.80 7.68
C ARG A 238 -3.94 -6.09 7.66
N ASN A 239 -4.41 -7.16 8.32
CA ASN A 239 -3.72 -8.44 8.29
C ASN A 239 -3.45 -8.94 6.86
N PHE A 240 -4.36 -8.70 5.90
CA PHE A 240 -4.21 -9.12 4.50
C PHE A 240 -2.96 -8.55 3.82
N GLY A 241 -2.47 -7.37 4.23
CA GLY A 241 -1.25 -6.74 3.69
C GLY A 241 0.04 -7.25 4.32
N THR A 242 0.00 -8.21 5.27
CA THR A 242 1.16 -8.76 5.96
C THR A 242 1.62 -10.09 5.34
N PHE A 243 2.83 -10.54 5.69
CA PHE A 243 3.27 -11.92 5.43
C PHE A 243 2.92 -12.87 6.60
N GLY A 244 1.76 -12.66 7.26
CA GLY A 244 1.26 -13.50 8.35
C GLY A 244 1.87 -13.19 9.71
N SER A 245 1.66 -14.10 10.67
CA SER A 245 2.05 -13.95 12.08
C SER A 245 3.50 -14.31 12.37
N ASN A 246 4.14 -15.13 11.52
CA ASN A 246 5.49 -15.64 11.76
C ASN A 246 6.57 -14.68 11.31
N ALA A 247 7.35 -14.12 12.26
CA ALA A 247 8.38 -13.12 11.97
C ALA A 247 9.51 -13.62 11.08
N ASN A 248 9.88 -14.90 11.14
CA ASN A 248 10.93 -15.45 10.29
C ASN A 248 10.45 -15.57 8.85
N LEU A 249 9.24 -16.10 8.62
CA LEU A 249 8.63 -16.15 7.29
C LEU A 249 8.48 -14.74 6.71
N SER A 250 7.90 -13.80 7.47
CA SER A 250 7.76 -12.41 7.06
C SER A 250 9.12 -11.79 6.70
N SER A 251 10.13 -12.07 7.48
CA SER A 251 11.51 -11.62 7.26
C SER A 251 12.12 -12.15 5.95
N ASP A 252 11.92 -13.44 5.65
CA ASP A 252 12.41 -14.08 4.42
C ASP A 252 11.68 -13.55 3.19
N MET A 253 10.36 -13.37 3.29
CA MET A 253 9.54 -12.83 2.22
C MET A 253 9.81 -11.35 1.97
N THR A 254 9.97 -10.54 3.02
CA THR A 254 10.38 -9.14 2.90
C THR A 254 11.71 -8.99 2.16
N LEU A 255 12.71 -9.82 2.51
CA LEU A 255 14.00 -9.79 1.81
C LEU A 255 13.86 -10.21 0.35
N ALA A 256 13.13 -11.28 0.06
CA ALA A 256 12.89 -11.74 -1.31
C ALA A 256 12.17 -10.69 -2.16
N TYR A 257 11.22 -9.98 -1.55
CA TYR A 257 10.51 -8.86 -2.14
C TYR A 257 11.47 -7.71 -2.49
N MET A 258 12.28 -7.28 -1.53
CA MET A 258 13.31 -6.26 -1.74
C MET A 258 14.29 -6.66 -2.86
N ASP A 259 14.81 -7.88 -2.81
CA ASP A 259 15.75 -8.40 -3.82
C ASP A 259 15.14 -8.36 -5.24
N GLY A 260 13.86 -8.69 -5.37
CA GLY A 260 13.18 -8.67 -6.66
C GLY A 260 12.99 -7.24 -7.20
N PHE A 261 12.59 -6.30 -6.36
CA PHE A 261 12.39 -4.89 -6.75
C PHE A 261 13.70 -4.13 -6.93
N GLN A 262 14.62 -4.22 -5.98
CA GLN A 262 15.85 -3.44 -5.97
C GLN A 262 16.97 -4.07 -6.81
N GLY A 263 16.92 -5.39 -6.98
CA GLY A 263 18.04 -6.15 -7.53
C GLY A 263 19.19 -6.27 -6.52
N LYS A 264 20.29 -6.85 -6.95
CA LYS A 264 21.48 -7.04 -6.11
C LYS A 264 22.18 -5.72 -5.76
N ASN A 265 22.19 -4.79 -6.70
CA ASN A 265 22.72 -3.44 -6.54
C ASN A 265 21.72 -2.46 -7.13
N ILE A 266 21.53 -1.32 -6.48
CA ILE A 266 20.66 -0.26 -7.01
C ILE A 266 21.29 0.31 -8.28
N ASN A 267 20.47 0.44 -9.32
CA ASN A 267 20.85 1.02 -10.61
C ASN A 267 19.60 1.50 -11.38
N ASN A 268 19.73 1.84 -12.65
CA ASN A 268 18.64 2.32 -13.50
C ASN A 268 17.51 1.29 -13.75
N ASP A 269 17.77 -0.01 -13.52
CA ASP A 269 16.77 -1.08 -13.61
C ASP A 269 16.15 -1.43 -12.26
N SER A 270 16.39 -0.61 -11.23
CA SER A 270 15.86 -0.82 -9.88
C SER A 270 14.60 0.00 -9.63
N VAL A 271 13.73 -0.55 -8.78
CA VAL A 271 12.65 0.16 -8.08
C VAL A 271 12.93 0.04 -6.59
N LEU A 272 12.98 1.17 -5.87
CA LEU A 272 13.21 1.13 -4.42
C LEU A 272 11.99 0.57 -3.71
N THR A 273 12.21 -0.15 -2.61
CA THR A 273 11.15 -0.55 -1.69
C THR A 273 11.13 0.39 -0.48
N MET A 274 9.93 0.77 -0.05
CA MET A 274 9.68 1.46 1.21
C MET A 274 9.05 0.46 2.18
N VAL A 275 9.88 -0.18 2.98
CA VAL A 275 9.41 -1.18 3.95
C VAL A 275 8.66 -0.50 5.08
N LYS A 276 7.45 -0.99 5.39
CA LYS A 276 6.52 -0.40 6.34
C LYS A 276 5.86 -1.47 7.23
N HIS A 277 5.36 -1.11 8.41
CA HIS A 277 5.44 0.17 9.09
C HIS A 277 6.30 0.02 10.34
N PHE A 278 7.49 0.59 10.34
CA PHE A 278 8.44 0.47 11.45
C PHE A 278 7.88 1.05 12.76
N PRO A 279 8.06 0.39 13.90
CA PRO A 279 8.75 -0.89 14.18
C PRO A 279 7.85 -2.12 14.13
N GLY A 280 6.66 -2.06 13.54
CA GLY A 280 5.68 -3.12 13.35
C GLY A 280 4.27 -2.73 13.80
N GLY A 281 3.28 -2.85 12.90
CA GLY A 281 1.90 -2.40 13.11
C GLY A 281 0.94 -3.42 13.72
N GLY A 282 1.34 -4.68 13.89
CA GLY A 282 0.47 -5.78 14.30
C GLY A 282 -0.21 -5.69 15.66
N PRO A 283 0.47 -5.21 16.74
CA PRO A 283 -0.07 -5.23 18.10
C PRO A 283 -0.99 -4.05 18.37
N GLN A 284 -2.13 -4.00 17.71
CA GLN A 284 -3.12 -2.94 17.83
C GLN A 284 -4.04 -3.17 19.02
N GLU A 285 -4.21 -2.17 19.88
CA GLU A 285 -5.17 -2.23 20.99
C GLU A 285 -6.57 -2.51 20.45
N ASP A 286 -7.19 -3.60 20.90
CA ASP A 286 -8.49 -4.12 20.44
C ASP A 286 -8.57 -4.39 18.91
N GLY A 287 -7.45 -4.56 18.23
CA GLY A 287 -7.39 -4.74 16.79
C GLY A 287 -7.79 -3.51 15.97
N LEU A 288 -7.89 -2.34 16.62
CA LEU A 288 -8.27 -1.08 15.97
C LEU A 288 -7.10 -0.49 15.18
N ASP A 289 -7.38 0.07 14.01
CA ASP A 289 -6.34 0.59 13.13
C ASP A 289 -5.90 2.01 13.50
N ALA A 290 -4.60 2.26 13.49
CA ALA A 290 -3.98 3.53 13.88
C ALA A 290 -4.26 4.71 12.92
N HIS A 291 -4.95 4.51 11.80
CA HIS A 291 -5.49 5.60 11.00
C HIS A 291 -6.61 6.35 11.74
N LEU A 292 -7.25 5.70 12.71
CA LEU A 292 -8.31 6.26 13.54
C LEU A 292 -7.74 6.64 14.93
N PHE A 293 -8.32 7.66 15.55
CA PHE A 293 -7.89 8.10 16.88
C PHE A 293 -8.08 7.01 17.96
N SER A 294 -9.16 6.22 17.88
CA SER A 294 -9.41 5.09 18.78
C SER A 294 -8.34 3.99 18.66
N GLY A 295 -7.83 3.74 17.45
CA GLY A 295 -6.82 2.72 17.17
C GLY A 295 -5.37 3.22 17.27
N ARG A 296 -5.12 4.42 17.81
CA ARG A 296 -3.77 5.00 17.88
C ARG A 296 -2.79 4.22 18.73
N ASN A 297 -3.26 3.43 19.68
CA ASN A 297 -2.39 2.74 20.65
C ASN A 297 -1.90 1.40 20.08
N GLN A 298 -0.60 1.17 20.21
CA GLN A 298 0.00 -0.15 20.05
C GLN A 298 0.46 -0.64 21.41
N ILE A 299 0.00 -1.84 21.80
CA ILE A 299 0.21 -2.39 23.14
C ILE A 299 0.96 -3.72 23.08
N TYR A 300 1.74 -3.98 24.09
CA TYR A 300 2.64 -5.14 24.15
C TYR A 300 2.45 -5.94 25.45
N PRO A 301 1.24 -6.48 25.73
CA PRO A 301 0.95 -7.21 26.97
C PRO A 301 1.71 -8.53 27.10
N GLY A 302 2.24 -9.05 26.00
CA GLY A 302 3.14 -10.19 25.94
C GLY A 302 4.61 -9.84 26.14
N ASN A 303 4.94 -8.54 26.26
CA ASN A 303 6.30 -8.02 26.32
C ASN A 303 7.15 -8.45 25.10
N ASN A 304 6.56 -8.45 23.90
CA ASN A 304 7.12 -9.05 22.69
C ASN A 304 7.49 -8.04 21.59
N PHE A 305 7.74 -6.79 21.94
CA PHE A 305 8.13 -5.70 21.03
C PHE A 305 9.26 -6.13 20.07
N ASN A 306 10.29 -6.81 20.59
CA ASN A 306 11.44 -7.23 19.79
C ASN A 306 11.11 -8.25 18.68
N TYR A 307 10.03 -8.99 18.79
CA TYR A 307 9.57 -9.93 17.77
C TYR A 307 9.14 -9.19 16.49
N HIS A 308 8.45 -8.07 16.65
CA HIS A 308 7.99 -7.23 15.56
C HIS A 308 9.15 -6.56 14.79
N LEU A 309 10.31 -6.38 15.43
CA LEU A 309 11.51 -5.83 14.80
C LEU A 309 12.25 -6.82 13.88
N ILE A 310 11.98 -8.13 13.94
CA ILE A 310 12.77 -9.14 13.21
C ILE A 310 12.77 -8.89 11.69
N PRO A 311 11.63 -8.66 11.02
CA PRO A 311 11.62 -8.39 9.57
C PRO A 311 12.41 -7.13 9.20
N PHE A 312 12.25 -6.05 9.98
CA PHE A 312 12.95 -4.78 9.75
C PHE A 312 14.45 -4.90 9.94
N LYS A 313 14.90 -5.60 10.99
CA LYS A 313 16.32 -5.87 11.22
C LYS A 313 16.98 -6.57 10.03
N LYS A 314 16.28 -7.53 9.41
CA LYS A 314 16.79 -8.24 8.22
C LYS A 314 16.80 -7.33 7.01
N ALA A 315 15.75 -6.54 6.78
CA ALA A 315 15.67 -5.58 5.68
C ALA A 315 16.80 -4.54 5.75
N ILE A 316 17.01 -3.93 6.93
CA ILE A 316 18.07 -2.93 7.18
C ILE A 316 19.46 -3.50 6.87
N LYS A 317 19.76 -4.71 7.34
CA LYS A 317 21.05 -5.39 7.07
C LYS A 317 21.28 -5.71 5.58
N ASN A 318 20.24 -5.66 4.76
CA ASN A 318 20.28 -5.97 3.32
C ASN A 318 19.99 -4.73 2.46
N ASN A 319 20.55 -3.59 2.83
CA ASN A 319 20.55 -2.36 2.00
C ASN A 319 19.15 -1.77 1.72
N LEU A 320 18.26 -1.77 2.73
CA LEU A 320 16.99 -1.07 2.65
C LEU A 320 17.23 0.43 2.45
N LYS A 321 16.66 1.01 1.38
CA LYS A 321 16.87 2.43 1.04
C LYS A 321 15.83 3.37 1.63
N VAL A 322 14.59 2.91 1.82
CA VAL A 322 13.51 3.75 2.38
C VAL A 322 12.72 2.95 3.40
N ILE A 323 12.44 3.57 4.55
CA ILE A 323 11.62 2.99 5.62
C ILE A 323 10.52 3.97 6.04
N MET A 324 9.36 3.43 6.42
CA MET A 324 8.23 4.24 6.89
C MET A 324 7.87 3.87 8.33
N PRO A 325 8.02 4.82 9.29
CA PRO A 325 7.46 4.67 10.63
C PRO A 325 5.93 4.73 10.62
N TYR A 326 5.30 3.95 11.52
CA TYR A 326 3.84 3.85 11.60
C TYR A 326 3.18 5.02 12.34
N TYR A 327 1.85 5.13 12.25
CA TYR A 327 1.05 6.12 12.99
C TYR A 327 0.96 5.84 14.50
N GLY A 328 1.08 4.56 14.89
CA GLY A 328 0.79 4.10 16.23
C GLY A 328 1.64 4.76 17.31
N VAL A 329 1.08 4.79 18.51
CA VAL A 329 1.77 5.21 19.76
C VAL A 329 2.23 3.94 20.47
N PRO A 330 3.54 3.70 20.64
CA PRO A 330 4.06 2.48 21.27
C PRO A 330 3.95 2.57 22.81
N VAL A 331 2.76 2.28 23.32
CA VAL A 331 2.41 2.45 24.74
C VAL A 331 3.34 1.64 25.65
N GLY A 332 3.94 2.32 26.62
CA GLY A 332 4.84 1.72 27.62
C GLY A 332 6.19 1.25 27.09
N GLN A 333 6.53 1.51 25.81
CA GLN A 333 7.81 1.11 25.21
C GLN A 333 8.85 2.24 25.21
N THR A 334 8.40 3.49 25.35
CA THR A 334 9.25 4.68 25.28
C THR A 334 8.90 5.67 26.40
N ASN A 335 9.79 6.64 26.63
CA ASN A 335 9.56 7.65 27.67
C ASN A 335 8.48 8.69 27.31
N GLU A 336 8.09 8.73 26.04
CA GLU A 336 7.10 9.67 25.52
C GLU A 336 6.06 8.93 24.69
N GLU A 337 4.79 9.04 25.04
CA GLU A 337 3.69 8.41 24.32
C GLU A 337 3.19 9.28 23.17
N VAL A 338 3.94 9.26 22.07
CA VAL A 338 3.62 9.95 20.81
C VAL A 338 3.75 8.99 19.64
N ALA A 339 3.08 9.30 18.55
CA ALA A 339 3.19 8.51 17.30
C ALA A 339 4.66 8.36 16.89
N MET A 340 4.99 7.20 16.29
CA MET A 340 6.37 6.77 16.05
C MET A 340 7.21 7.78 15.28
N ALA A 341 6.63 8.50 14.33
CA ALA A 341 7.34 9.54 13.56
C ALA A 341 7.72 10.79 14.39
N PHE A 342 7.16 10.97 15.59
CA PHE A 342 7.51 12.04 16.54
C PHE A 342 8.35 11.54 17.71
N ASN A 343 8.62 10.25 17.77
CA ASN A 343 9.26 9.59 18.89
C ASN A 343 10.76 9.47 18.65
N ASP A 344 11.54 10.23 19.42
CA ASP A 344 12.99 10.29 19.29
C ASP A 344 13.66 8.94 19.58
N TYR A 345 13.19 8.21 20.60
CA TYR A 345 13.69 6.86 20.89
C TYR A 345 13.48 5.90 19.70
N ILE A 346 12.29 5.90 19.09
CA ILE A 346 11.99 4.99 17.98
C ILE A 346 12.85 5.32 16.76
N ILE A 347 13.00 6.59 16.41
CA ILE A 347 13.68 7.02 15.18
C ILE A 347 15.18 7.18 15.39
N SER A 348 15.59 7.96 16.38
CA SER A 348 17.01 8.26 16.61
C SER A 348 17.72 7.10 17.29
N ASP A 349 17.25 6.68 18.46
CA ASP A 349 17.97 5.68 19.26
C ASP A 349 17.85 4.29 18.62
N LEU A 350 16.63 3.79 18.44
CA LEU A 350 16.43 2.42 17.95
C LEU A 350 16.79 2.29 16.47
N LEU A 351 16.17 3.10 15.57
CA LEU A 351 16.32 2.89 14.13
C LEU A 351 17.72 3.30 13.64
N LYS A 352 18.16 4.52 13.97
CA LYS A 352 19.44 5.05 13.46
C LYS A 352 20.64 4.51 14.25
N ASN A 353 20.61 4.61 15.58
CA ASN A 353 21.78 4.28 16.39
C ASN A 353 21.92 2.76 16.59
N ASP A 354 20.90 2.09 17.13
CA ASP A 354 20.99 0.67 17.50
C ASP A 354 20.96 -0.25 16.27
N LEU A 355 20.09 0.04 15.28
CA LEU A 355 19.96 -0.75 14.06
C LEU A 355 20.87 -0.27 12.92
N GLY A 356 21.49 0.89 13.06
CA GLY A 356 22.46 1.45 12.10
C GLY A 356 21.82 1.85 10.75
N TYR A 357 20.54 2.27 10.74
CA TYR A 357 19.86 2.66 9.52
C TYR A 357 20.26 4.07 9.07
N ASP A 358 20.74 4.20 7.85
CA ASP A 358 21.20 5.46 7.24
C ASP A 358 20.43 5.85 5.95
N GLY A 359 19.41 5.07 5.56
CA GLY A 359 18.53 5.38 4.43
C GLY A 359 17.53 6.50 4.72
N VAL A 360 16.62 6.74 3.77
CA VAL A 360 15.55 7.75 3.89
C VAL A 360 14.46 7.25 4.84
N ILE A 361 14.09 8.09 5.81
CA ILE A 361 12.96 7.87 6.71
C ILE A 361 11.80 8.74 6.22
N CYS A 362 10.86 8.12 5.49
CA CYS A 362 9.64 8.77 5.02
C CYS A 362 8.52 8.54 6.02
N SER A 363 7.88 9.61 6.51
CA SER A 363 6.72 9.48 7.40
C SER A 363 5.58 8.76 6.70
N ASP A 364 4.71 8.14 7.47
CA ASP A 364 3.41 7.71 6.95
C ASP A 364 2.54 8.93 6.58
N TRP A 365 1.45 8.71 5.85
CA TRP A 365 0.70 9.77 5.13
C TRP A 365 -0.11 10.68 6.06
N GLY A 366 0.21 11.98 6.02
CA GLY A 366 -0.55 13.01 6.75
C GLY A 366 -0.36 12.97 8.27
N ILE A 367 0.82 12.63 8.76
CA ILE A 367 1.11 12.63 10.21
C ILE A 367 1.07 14.02 10.83
N ILE A 368 1.40 15.04 10.05
CA ILE A 368 1.45 16.42 10.54
C ILE A 368 0.06 17.01 10.66
N THR A 369 -0.75 16.85 9.60
CA THR A 369 -2.05 17.52 9.47
C THR A 369 -3.22 16.66 9.94
N GLY A 370 -3.11 15.33 9.91
CA GLY A 370 -4.22 14.40 10.19
C GLY A 370 -4.02 13.47 11.37
N ARG A 371 -2.88 12.75 11.43
CA ARG A 371 -2.67 11.63 12.37
C ARG A 371 -1.55 11.92 13.36
N HIS A 372 -1.66 13.06 14.04
CA HIS A 372 -0.66 13.61 14.95
C HIS A 372 -0.87 13.13 16.40
N TRP A 373 -0.92 11.80 16.59
CA TRP A 373 -1.23 11.20 17.88
C TRP A 373 -0.17 11.54 18.93
N GLY A 374 -0.64 12.00 20.09
CA GLY A 374 0.21 12.41 21.21
C GLY A 374 0.82 13.81 21.08
N VAL A 375 0.69 14.49 19.94
CA VAL A 375 1.21 15.85 19.69
C VAL A 375 0.12 16.82 19.23
N GLY A 376 -1.14 16.53 19.55
CA GLY A 376 -2.30 17.33 19.11
C GLY A 376 -2.28 18.78 19.59
N ASP A 377 -1.69 19.05 20.75
CA ASP A 377 -1.57 20.39 21.34
C ASP A 377 -0.48 21.26 20.69
N LEU A 378 0.40 20.67 19.87
CA LEU A 378 1.43 21.39 19.15
C LEU A 378 0.86 22.03 17.88
N SER A 379 1.35 23.21 17.52
CA SER A 379 1.10 23.82 16.22
C SER A 379 1.68 22.97 15.07
N ILE A 380 1.25 23.22 13.85
CA ILE A 380 1.77 22.51 12.66
C ILE A 380 3.29 22.65 12.55
N GLU A 381 3.82 23.87 12.75
CA GLU A 381 5.26 24.12 12.73
C GLU A 381 6.00 23.35 13.81
N GLU A 382 5.47 23.30 15.03
CA GLU A 382 6.07 22.55 16.13
C GLU A 382 6.06 21.03 15.89
N ARG A 383 5.03 20.49 15.22
CA ARG A 383 4.99 19.08 14.79
C ARG A 383 6.08 18.79 13.75
N TYR A 384 6.26 19.67 12.74
CA TYR A 384 7.38 19.54 11.80
C TYR A 384 8.73 19.60 12.54
N LYS A 385 8.90 20.56 13.44
CA LYS A 385 10.14 20.70 14.22
C LYS A 385 10.44 19.42 15.02
N LYS A 386 9.45 18.88 15.74
CA LYS A 386 9.59 17.66 16.55
C LYS A 386 9.95 16.45 15.67
N SER A 387 9.26 16.24 14.56
CA SER A 387 9.53 15.11 13.66
C SER A 387 10.90 15.23 12.95
N LEU A 388 11.32 16.44 12.57
CA LEU A 388 12.66 16.71 12.06
C LEU A 388 13.75 16.40 13.11
N GLN A 389 13.53 16.78 14.36
CA GLN A 389 14.43 16.49 15.46
C GLN A 389 14.51 14.98 15.75
N ALA A 390 13.38 14.28 15.72
CA ALA A 390 13.35 12.82 15.80
C ALA A 390 14.10 12.16 14.63
N GLY A 391 14.17 12.80 13.48
CA GLY A 391 15.00 12.33 12.36
C GLY A 391 14.26 11.96 11.09
N ILE A 392 13.01 12.37 10.90
CA ILE A 392 12.24 12.19 9.65
C ILE A 392 12.93 12.98 8.52
N ASP A 393 13.08 12.35 7.37
CA ASP A 393 13.72 12.91 6.19
C ASP A 393 12.72 13.37 5.13
N GLN A 394 11.57 12.70 5.02
CA GLN A 394 10.54 12.98 4.01
C GLN A 394 9.13 12.86 4.59
N TYR A 395 8.20 13.67 4.11
CA TYR A 395 6.84 13.79 4.62
C TYR A 395 5.82 13.24 3.62
N GLY A 396 5.32 12.03 3.89
CA GLY A 396 4.26 11.40 3.13
C GLY A 396 2.93 12.13 3.30
N GLY A 397 2.25 12.37 2.18
CA GLY A 397 0.93 12.98 2.19
C GLY A 397 0.87 14.48 2.46
N GLU A 398 1.95 15.12 2.87
CA GLU A 398 2.03 16.56 3.10
C GLU A 398 2.49 17.29 1.84
N ASN A 399 2.05 18.55 1.66
CA ASN A 399 2.27 19.30 0.42
C ASN A 399 2.60 20.79 0.61
N ASN A 400 2.87 21.24 1.83
CA ASN A 400 3.13 22.64 2.11
C ASN A 400 4.52 22.87 2.72
N PRO A 401 5.54 23.21 1.88
CA PRO A 401 6.90 23.46 2.34
C PRO A 401 7.08 24.69 3.24
N SER A 402 6.14 25.65 3.21
CA SER A 402 6.30 26.92 3.91
C SER A 402 6.56 26.80 5.42
N TYR A 403 6.00 25.79 6.08
CA TYR A 403 6.22 25.55 7.51
C TYR A 403 7.67 25.20 7.84
N ILE A 404 8.32 24.36 7.01
CA ILE A 404 9.74 24.02 7.21
C ILE A 404 10.62 25.21 6.82
N LEU A 405 10.28 25.97 5.78
CA LEU A 405 10.98 27.18 5.40
C LEU A 405 10.97 28.20 6.54
N ASN A 406 9.81 28.45 7.16
CA ASN A 406 9.69 29.32 8.32
C ASN A 406 10.58 28.85 9.49
N LEU A 407 10.64 27.53 9.73
CA LEU A 407 11.51 26.98 10.79
C LEU A 407 13.00 27.24 10.52
N VAL A 408 13.43 27.18 9.26
CA VAL A 408 14.81 27.46 8.88
C VAL A 408 15.10 28.96 8.98
N GLU A 409 14.24 29.83 8.43
CA GLU A 409 14.37 31.29 8.48
C GLU A 409 14.47 31.82 9.91
N ASN A 410 13.67 31.23 10.83
CA ASN A 410 13.67 31.59 12.25
C ASN A 410 14.75 30.88 13.08
N ASN A 411 15.68 30.16 12.46
CA ASN A 411 16.76 29.38 13.10
C ASN A 411 16.26 28.31 14.10
N ASN A 412 15.04 27.82 13.93
CA ASN A 412 14.47 26.73 14.72
C ASN A 412 14.95 25.35 14.23
N VAL A 413 15.32 25.26 12.95
CA VAL A 413 15.94 24.08 12.31
C VAL A 413 17.13 24.59 11.49
N SER A 414 18.27 23.91 11.58
CA SER A 414 19.47 24.31 10.83
C SER A 414 19.36 23.85 9.37
N GLU A 415 19.93 24.61 8.44
CA GLU A 415 20.07 24.20 7.04
C GLU A 415 20.88 22.89 6.92
N GLN A 416 21.83 22.65 7.84
CA GLN A 416 22.57 21.39 7.88
C GLN A 416 21.63 20.18 8.06
N ARG A 417 20.63 20.29 8.96
CA ARG A 417 19.64 19.22 9.17
C ARG A 417 18.82 18.94 7.89
N ILE A 418 18.48 20.01 7.16
CA ILE A 418 17.81 19.88 5.85
C ILE A 418 18.74 19.19 4.85
N ASN A 419 20.01 19.62 4.76
CA ASN A 419 21.01 19.03 3.86
C ASN A 419 21.22 17.53 4.13
N GLU A 420 21.15 17.07 5.36
CA GLU A 420 21.27 15.65 5.72
C GLU A 420 20.13 14.82 5.10
N SER A 421 18.89 15.28 5.20
CA SER A 421 17.72 14.62 4.59
C SER A 421 17.78 14.64 3.06
N VAL A 422 18.02 15.80 2.49
CA VAL A 422 18.01 15.99 1.03
C VAL A 422 19.13 15.19 0.36
N ARG A 423 20.30 15.08 1.00
CA ARG A 423 21.41 14.25 0.52
C ARG A 423 20.98 12.79 0.30
N LYS A 424 20.32 12.17 1.27
CA LYS A 424 19.83 10.78 1.16
C LYS A 424 18.82 10.62 0.02
N ILE A 425 17.90 11.58 -0.09
CA ILE A 425 16.87 11.60 -1.13
C ILE A 425 17.49 11.72 -2.53
N LEU A 426 18.46 12.62 -2.70
CA LEU A 426 19.14 12.82 -3.99
C LEU A 426 20.03 11.64 -4.38
N VAL A 427 20.76 11.02 -3.42
CA VAL A 427 21.56 9.82 -3.68
C VAL A 427 20.68 8.73 -4.31
N ASN A 428 19.48 8.49 -3.77
CA ASN A 428 18.55 7.52 -4.34
C ASN A 428 18.16 7.87 -5.79
N LYS A 429 17.92 9.14 -6.11
CA LYS A 429 17.60 9.57 -7.48
C LYS A 429 18.78 9.35 -8.44
N PHE A 430 20.00 9.62 -8.00
CA PHE A 430 21.21 9.38 -8.81
C PHE A 430 21.47 7.87 -9.00
N GLU A 431 21.39 7.07 -7.94
CA GLU A 431 21.54 5.61 -8.02
C GLU A 431 20.51 4.97 -8.97
N LEU A 432 19.28 5.51 -9.01
CA LEU A 432 18.24 5.08 -9.95
C LEU A 432 18.46 5.58 -11.39
N GLY A 433 19.46 6.40 -11.67
CA GLY A 433 19.74 6.96 -13.01
C GLY A 433 18.70 7.96 -13.51
N LEU A 434 17.85 8.53 -12.62
CA LEU A 434 16.78 9.46 -13.02
C LEU A 434 17.32 10.75 -13.65
N PHE A 435 18.47 11.24 -13.22
CA PHE A 435 19.11 12.43 -13.82
C PHE A 435 19.61 12.15 -15.24
N ASP A 436 19.98 10.90 -15.52
CA ASP A 436 20.54 10.51 -16.81
C ASP A 436 19.44 10.24 -17.84
N ASN A 437 18.42 9.47 -17.45
CA ASN A 437 17.21 9.25 -18.25
C ASN A 437 15.99 9.01 -17.36
N PRO A 438 15.11 10.02 -17.15
CA PRO A 438 13.90 9.86 -16.36
C PRO A 438 12.69 9.37 -17.16
N TYR A 439 12.79 9.24 -18.49
CA TYR A 439 11.67 8.96 -19.38
C TYR A 439 11.46 7.46 -19.59
N VAL A 440 10.22 7.08 -19.84
CA VAL A 440 9.85 5.74 -20.30
C VAL A 440 9.57 5.76 -21.82
N ASP A 441 9.80 4.62 -22.45
CA ASP A 441 9.44 4.39 -23.85
C ASP A 441 7.98 3.93 -23.93
N GLU A 442 7.08 4.84 -24.31
CA GLU A 442 5.64 4.60 -24.34
C GLU A 442 5.26 3.46 -25.33
N ASP A 443 6.05 3.27 -26.41
CA ASP A 443 5.83 2.21 -27.40
C ASP A 443 6.14 0.80 -26.85
N LEU A 444 6.87 0.72 -25.73
CA LEU A 444 7.23 -0.55 -25.08
C LEU A 444 6.29 -0.93 -23.93
N ILE A 445 5.41 -0.04 -23.46
CA ILE A 445 4.54 -0.31 -22.30
C ILE A 445 3.73 -1.59 -22.52
N HIS A 446 3.03 -1.70 -23.66
CA HIS A 446 2.20 -2.86 -23.98
C HIS A 446 2.98 -4.18 -24.16
N LYS A 447 4.31 -4.13 -24.29
CA LYS A 447 5.18 -5.30 -24.42
C LYS A 447 5.73 -5.78 -23.08
N ARG A 448 5.65 -4.94 -22.03
CA ARG A 448 6.23 -5.22 -20.71
C ARG A 448 5.18 -5.37 -19.63
N VAL A 449 4.04 -4.67 -19.76
CA VAL A 449 2.98 -4.67 -18.75
C VAL A 449 1.91 -5.70 -19.11
N ASN A 450 1.49 -6.50 -18.13
CA ASN A 450 0.41 -7.48 -18.23
C ASN A 450 0.57 -8.46 -19.38
N THR A 451 1.80 -8.92 -19.62
CA THR A 451 2.07 -9.91 -20.67
C THR A 451 1.42 -11.26 -20.34
N ILE A 452 1.28 -12.13 -21.36
CA ILE A 452 0.74 -13.48 -21.15
C ILE A 452 1.57 -14.25 -20.12
N GLU A 453 2.88 -14.05 -20.08
CA GLU A 453 3.80 -14.66 -19.13
C GLU A 453 3.55 -14.12 -17.72
N ASN A 454 3.33 -12.81 -17.57
CA ASN A 454 3.04 -12.17 -16.28
C ASN A 454 1.69 -12.68 -15.73
N ILE A 455 0.64 -12.73 -16.58
CA ILE A 455 -0.68 -13.26 -16.23
C ILE A 455 -0.57 -14.72 -15.75
N LYS A 456 0.12 -15.59 -16.50
CA LYS A 456 0.31 -16.99 -16.11
C LYS A 456 1.04 -17.13 -14.78
N ALA A 457 2.06 -16.30 -14.55
CA ALA A 457 2.79 -16.31 -13.28
C ALA A 457 1.92 -15.88 -12.09
N GLY A 458 1.06 -14.86 -12.29
CA GLY A 458 0.08 -14.43 -11.30
C GLY A 458 -0.97 -15.49 -10.97
N ILE A 459 -1.51 -16.16 -11.99
CA ILE A 459 -2.45 -17.28 -11.82
C ILE A 459 -1.80 -18.43 -11.05
N GLU A 460 -0.56 -18.78 -11.37
CA GLU A 460 0.16 -19.84 -10.63
C GLU A 460 0.38 -19.47 -9.16
N ALA A 461 0.70 -18.20 -8.86
CA ALA A 461 0.80 -17.73 -7.48
C ALA A 461 -0.54 -17.82 -6.74
N GLN A 462 -1.64 -17.44 -7.40
CA GLN A 462 -3.00 -17.56 -6.85
C GLN A 462 -3.35 -19.02 -6.56
N ARG A 463 -3.10 -19.97 -7.50
CA ARG A 463 -3.32 -21.41 -7.29
C ARG A 463 -2.60 -21.94 -6.05
N ARG A 464 -1.35 -21.56 -5.88
CA ARG A 464 -0.50 -22.01 -4.77
C ARG A 464 -0.87 -21.38 -3.43
N SER A 465 -1.63 -20.28 -3.41
CA SER A 465 -2.09 -19.62 -2.20
C SER A 465 -3.37 -20.24 -1.62
N ILE A 466 -4.11 -21.05 -2.37
CA ILE A 466 -5.37 -21.67 -1.92
C ILE A 466 -5.09 -22.73 -0.86
N VAL A 467 -5.81 -22.63 0.27
CA VAL A 467 -5.71 -23.54 1.41
C VAL A 467 -6.94 -24.42 1.50
N LEU A 468 -6.80 -25.73 1.37
CA LEU A 468 -7.86 -26.69 1.64
C LEU A 468 -7.92 -26.94 3.16
N LEU A 469 -9.04 -26.57 3.80
CA LEU A 469 -9.23 -26.70 5.24
C LEU A 469 -10.01 -27.98 5.60
N GLU A 470 -11.11 -28.28 4.89
CA GLU A 470 -11.89 -29.50 5.07
C GLU A 470 -12.29 -30.09 3.70
N ASN A 471 -12.38 -31.42 3.62
CA ASN A 471 -12.92 -32.17 2.48
C ASN A 471 -13.43 -33.53 2.91
N ASP A 472 -14.73 -33.69 2.96
CA ASP A 472 -15.40 -34.98 3.29
C ASP A 472 -15.50 -35.92 2.07
N GLY A 473 -14.60 -35.73 1.08
CA GLY A 473 -14.55 -36.53 -0.13
C GLY A 473 -15.39 -35.98 -1.28
N VAL A 474 -15.90 -34.75 -1.17
CA VAL A 474 -16.68 -34.10 -2.22
C VAL A 474 -15.80 -33.43 -3.27
N LEU A 475 -14.56 -33.08 -2.92
CA LEU A 475 -13.58 -32.48 -3.81
C LEU A 475 -12.54 -33.51 -4.28
N PRO A 476 -12.04 -33.42 -5.53
CA PRO A 476 -12.44 -32.44 -6.55
C PRO A 476 -13.79 -32.82 -7.23
N LEU A 477 -14.50 -31.78 -7.68
CA LEU A 477 -15.75 -31.92 -8.43
C LEU A 477 -15.51 -32.44 -9.85
N LYS A 478 -16.58 -33.02 -10.47
CA LYS A 478 -16.57 -33.48 -11.86
C LYS A 478 -17.34 -32.52 -12.75
N GLN A 479 -16.99 -32.43 -14.04
CA GLN A 479 -17.65 -31.53 -14.99
C GLN A 479 -19.16 -31.78 -15.15
N GLU A 480 -19.64 -33.00 -14.93
CA GLU A 480 -21.06 -33.34 -14.97
C GLU A 480 -21.86 -32.93 -13.73
N THR A 481 -21.18 -32.49 -12.66
CA THR A 481 -21.82 -32.09 -11.40
C THR A 481 -22.74 -30.88 -11.62
N LYS A 482 -23.98 -30.97 -11.14
CA LYS A 482 -24.92 -29.85 -11.12
C LYS A 482 -24.60 -28.96 -9.93
N ILE A 483 -24.21 -27.72 -10.18
CA ILE A 483 -23.77 -26.78 -9.17
C ILE A 483 -24.75 -25.62 -9.03
N PHE A 484 -25.11 -25.28 -7.80
CA PHE A 484 -25.70 -24.00 -7.45
C PHE A 484 -24.61 -23.10 -6.88
N VAL A 485 -24.50 -21.86 -7.36
CA VAL A 485 -23.40 -20.95 -7.01
C VAL A 485 -23.95 -19.66 -6.39
N ASP A 486 -23.47 -19.32 -5.18
CA ASP A 486 -23.75 -18.08 -4.46
C ASP A 486 -22.43 -17.35 -4.17
N GLY A 487 -22.30 -16.11 -4.67
CA GLY A 487 -21.14 -15.22 -4.39
C GLY A 487 -19.97 -15.31 -5.38
N LEU A 488 -19.97 -16.21 -6.37
CA LEU A 488 -18.98 -16.26 -7.46
C LEU A 488 -19.62 -15.97 -8.81
N ASP A 489 -18.78 -15.69 -9.83
CA ASP A 489 -19.25 -15.40 -11.19
C ASP A 489 -19.88 -16.64 -11.84
N LYS A 490 -21.19 -16.53 -12.10
CA LYS A 490 -21.98 -17.61 -12.69
C LYS A 490 -21.61 -17.92 -14.15
N ASN A 491 -21.07 -16.96 -14.91
CA ASN A 491 -20.63 -17.22 -16.28
C ASN A 491 -19.37 -18.10 -16.25
N ILE A 492 -18.43 -17.80 -15.38
CA ILE A 492 -17.24 -18.64 -15.17
C ILE A 492 -17.64 -20.03 -14.70
N ALA A 493 -18.60 -20.13 -13.74
CA ALA A 493 -19.09 -21.41 -13.25
C ALA A 493 -19.59 -22.36 -14.34
N THR A 494 -20.23 -21.82 -15.41
CA THR A 494 -20.72 -22.63 -16.55
C THR A 494 -19.63 -23.31 -17.37
N GLU A 495 -18.39 -22.85 -17.27
CA GLU A 495 -17.25 -23.46 -17.97
C GLU A 495 -16.75 -24.74 -17.26
N PHE A 496 -17.06 -24.90 -15.96
CA PHE A 496 -16.55 -25.98 -15.12
C PHE A 496 -17.63 -27.05 -14.79
N GLY A 497 -18.86 -26.63 -14.52
CA GLY A 497 -19.94 -27.52 -14.11
C GLY A 497 -21.29 -27.17 -14.74
N LYS A 498 -22.31 -28.01 -14.46
CA LYS A 498 -23.68 -27.75 -14.91
C LYS A 498 -24.38 -26.80 -13.96
N LEU A 499 -24.31 -25.48 -14.23
CA LEU A 499 -24.97 -24.48 -13.41
C LEU A 499 -26.50 -24.67 -13.41
N VAL A 500 -27.11 -24.67 -12.24
CA VAL A 500 -28.58 -24.72 -12.05
C VAL A 500 -29.07 -23.44 -11.36
N GLY A 501 -30.35 -23.11 -11.58
CA GLY A 501 -30.96 -21.89 -11.04
C GLY A 501 -31.51 -22.04 -9.63
N ASN A 502 -31.82 -23.27 -9.19
CA ASN A 502 -32.43 -23.59 -7.90
C ASN A 502 -31.60 -24.64 -7.16
N ILE A 503 -31.62 -24.58 -5.84
CA ILE A 503 -30.87 -25.52 -4.98
C ILE A 503 -31.37 -26.95 -5.13
N GLU A 504 -32.67 -27.12 -5.24
CA GLU A 504 -33.31 -28.43 -5.35
C GLU A 504 -32.77 -29.24 -6.54
N ASP A 505 -32.42 -28.53 -7.64
CA ASP A 505 -31.90 -29.15 -8.86
C ASP A 505 -30.39 -29.44 -8.81
N ALA A 506 -29.70 -28.92 -7.79
CA ALA A 506 -28.23 -29.03 -7.64
C ALA A 506 -27.85 -30.40 -7.04
N ASP A 507 -26.67 -30.88 -7.40
CA ASP A 507 -25.98 -31.97 -6.71
C ASP A 507 -25.21 -31.43 -5.50
N ILE A 508 -24.65 -30.20 -5.63
CA ILE A 508 -23.83 -29.52 -4.63
C ILE A 508 -24.02 -27.99 -4.68
N VAL A 509 -23.87 -27.34 -3.52
CA VAL A 509 -23.87 -25.87 -3.41
C VAL A 509 -22.44 -25.36 -3.21
N ILE A 510 -22.05 -24.33 -3.94
CA ILE A 510 -20.79 -23.59 -3.77
C ILE A 510 -21.13 -22.19 -3.30
N MET A 511 -20.69 -21.84 -2.10
CA MET A 511 -20.91 -20.52 -1.48
C MET A 511 -19.57 -19.83 -1.24
N TYR A 512 -19.44 -18.58 -1.75
CA TYR A 512 -18.29 -17.73 -1.49
C TYR A 512 -18.66 -16.65 -0.48
N ILE A 513 -17.83 -16.48 0.53
CA ILE A 513 -18.01 -15.46 1.57
C ILE A 513 -16.71 -14.73 1.86
N HIS A 514 -16.85 -13.47 2.25
CA HIS A 514 -15.73 -12.67 2.79
C HIS A 514 -15.75 -12.71 4.31
N THR A 515 -14.58 -12.46 4.91
CA THR A 515 -14.54 -12.10 6.33
C THR A 515 -15.38 -10.85 6.57
N VAL A 516 -16.16 -10.87 7.66
CA VAL A 516 -17.05 -9.74 8.01
C VAL A 516 -16.38 -8.80 9.00
N PHE A 517 -16.82 -7.53 8.95
CA PHE A 517 -16.43 -6.49 9.88
C PHE A 517 -17.69 -5.94 10.53
N ASN A 518 -17.93 -6.31 11.77
CA ASN A 518 -19.18 -6.05 12.50
C ASN A 518 -19.06 -4.87 13.50
N GLY A 519 -17.97 -4.09 13.41
CA GLY A 519 -17.70 -3.02 14.36
C GLY A 519 -18.61 -1.81 14.21
N ASN A 520 -18.81 -1.11 15.29
CA ASN A 520 -19.50 0.18 15.28
C ASN A 520 -18.58 1.27 14.74
N GLN A 521 -19.16 2.18 13.96
CA GLN A 521 -18.46 3.37 13.50
C GLN A 521 -18.12 4.29 14.67
N GLU A 522 -16.93 4.89 14.66
CA GLU A 522 -16.55 5.88 15.65
C GLU A 522 -17.45 7.13 15.58
N SER A 523 -17.82 7.63 16.74
CA SER A 523 -18.54 8.90 16.89
C SER A 523 -17.59 9.99 17.41
N GLY A 524 -16.71 10.51 16.53
CA GLY A 524 -15.79 11.61 16.85
C GLY A 524 -16.37 12.99 16.55
N LEU A 525 -15.60 14.04 16.86
CA LEU A 525 -15.93 15.44 16.56
C LEU A 525 -16.02 15.71 15.04
N ASN A 526 -15.29 14.95 14.23
CA ASN A 526 -15.29 15.01 12.75
C ASN A 526 -16.06 13.84 12.13
N ARG A 527 -17.26 13.58 12.59
CA ARG A 527 -18.09 12.40 12.27
C ARG A 527 -18.09 11.96 10.78
N ALA A 528 -18.09 12.88 9.84
CA ALA A 528 -18.16 12.52 8.41
C ALA A 528 -16.85 11.93 7.90
N PHE A 529 -15.71 12.48 8.33
CA PHE A 529 -14.39 12.02 7.92
C PHE A 529 -13.99 10.73 8.67
N ASP A 530 -14.24 10.67 9.98
CA ASP A 530 -13.98 9.46 10.77
C ASP A 530 -14.85 8.29 10.31
N ASN A 531 -16.13 8.54 9.97
CA ASN A 531 -17.00 7.54 9.37
C ASN A 531 -16.52 7.07 8.00
N PHE A 532 -15.98 7.97 7.18
CA PHE A 532 -15.37 7.61 5.92
C PHE A 532 -14.12 6.74 6.16
N LEU A 533 -13.20 7.16 7.01
CA LEU A 533 -12.02 6.37 7.35
C LEU A 533 -12.39 5.01 7.94
N SER A 534 -13.42 4.91 8.77
CA SER A 534 -13.86 3.63 9.35
C SER A 534 -14.41 2.65 8.31
N THR A 535 -14.91 3.14 7.17
CA THR A 535 -15.27 2.27 6.03
C THR A 535 -14.04 1.70 5.33
N LEU A 536 -12.92 2.41 5.42
CA LEU A 536 -11.66 2.05 4.79
C LEU A 536 -10.79 1.17 5.70
N PHE A 537 -10.92 1.38 7.01
CA PHE A 537 -10.28 0.61 8.07
C PHE A 537 -11.36 0.02 8.98
N PRO A 538 -12.13 -0.95 8.44
CA PRO A 538 -13.25 -1.53 9.18
C PRO A 538 -12.74 -2.31 10.39
N ASN A 539 -13.56 -2.39 11.43
CA ASN A 539 -13.25 -3.11 12.66
C ASN A 539 -14.37 -4.10 13.04
N GLY A 540 -14.28 -4.70 14.20
CA GLY A 540 -15.29 -5.55 14.78
C GLY A 540 -14.82 -6.98 15.02
N ASP A 541 -15.72 -7.78 15.57
CA ASP A 541 -15.42 -9.17 15.88
C ASP A 541 -15.22 -10.04 14.61
N LEU A 542 -14.83 -11.29 14.83
CA LEU A 542 -14.52 -12.24 13.76
C LEU A 542 -15.68 -13.21 13.45
N ASN A 543 -16.84 -13.04 14.09
CA ASN A 543 -18.00 -13.88 13.84
C ASN A 543 -18.65 -13.54 12.50
N PHE A 544 -19.13 -14.57 11.81
CA PHE A 544 -20.05 -14.35 10.70
C PHE A 544 -21.39 -13.83 11.21
N ASN A 545 -22.03 -12.97 10.44
CA ASN A 545 -23.34 -12.44 10.76
C ASN A 545 -24.44 -13.51 10.60
N ASP A 546 -25.64 -13.23 11.18
CA ASP A 546 -26.77 -14.14 11.15
C ASP A 546 -27.24 -14.51 9.74
N GLU A 547 -27.09 -13.62 8.77
CA GLU A 547 -27.44 -13.86 7.37
C GLU A 547 -26.57 -14.97 6.77
N ILE A 548 -25.25 -14.86 6.91
CA ILE A 548 -24.30 -15.88 6.44
C ILE A 548 -24.55 -17.20 7.15
N LEU A 549 -24.66 -17.19 8.48
CA LEU A 549 -24.91 -18.41 9.26
C LEU A 549 -26.24 -19.09 8.90
N SER A 550 -27.28 -18.31 8.60
CA SER A 550 -28.57 -18.83 8.15
C SER A 550 -28.50 -19.45 6.77
N LYS A 551 -27.79 -18.81 5.82
CA LYS A 551 -27.53 -19.37 4.49
C LYS A 551 -26.78 -20.70 4.58
N VAL A 552 -25.70 -20.76 5.38
CA VAL A 552 -24.92 -22.00 5.58
C VAL A 552 -25.81 -23.11 6.09
N ARG A 553 -26.62 -22.87 7.16
CA ARG A 553 -27.56 -23.86 7.70
C ARG A 553 -28.60 -24.31 6.68
N ASN A 554 -29.18 -23.39 5.91
CA ASN A 554 -30.22 -23.74 4.94
C ASN A 554 -29.64 -24.55 3.79
N TYR A 555 -28.47 -24.15 3.24
CA TYR A 555 -27.83 -24.84 2.13
C TYR A 555 -27.38 -26.24 2.54
N SER A 556 -26.74 -26.39 3.71
CA SER A 556 -26.24 -27.66 4.22
C SER A 556 -27.35 -28.64 4.65
N ALA A 557 -28.55 -28.13 4.96
CA ALA A 557 -29.71 -28.98 5.25
C ALA A 557 -30.28 -29.68 4.01
N GLU A 558 -30.04 -29.13 2.81
CA GLU A 558 -30.59 -29.60 1.55
C GLU A 558 -29.58 -30.36 0.69
N LYS A 559 -28.31 -29.90 0.68
CA LYS A 559 -27.27 -30.42 -0.23
C LYS A 559 -25.89 -30.39 0.43
N ASP A 560 -24.96 -31.16 -0.10
CA ASP A 560 -23.54 -30.95 0.19
C ASP A 560 -23.14 -29.51 -0.11
N LEU A 561 -22.45 -28.91 0.84
CA LEU A 561 -22.06 -27.48 0.78
C LEU A 561 -20.55 -27.35 0.79
N ILE A 562 -20.02 -26.67 -0.23
CA ILE A 562 -18.64 -26.17 -0.23
C ILE A 562 -18.67 -24.69 0.08
N VAL A 563 -17.91 -24.26 1.09
CA VAL A 563 -17.72 -22.86 1.41
C VAL A 563 -16.29 -22.43 1.07
N VAL A 564 -16.18 -21.38 0.29
CA VAL A 564 -14.91 -20.70 0.00
C VAL A 564 -14.91 -19.38 0.78
N VAL A 565 -13.93 -19.20 1.67
CA VAL A 565 -13.80 -18.01 2.51
C VAL A 565 -12.60 -17.19 2.08
N ASP A 566 -12.81 -15.93 1.73
CA ASP A 566 -11.70 -15.00 1.51
C ASP A 566 -11.21 -14.46 2.86
N LEU A 567 -10.02 -14.92 3.28
CA LEU A 567 -9.44 -14.71 4.60
C LEU A 567 -8.53 -13.47 4.62
N ASN A 568 -9.07 -12.29 4.44
CA ASN A 568 -8.33 -11.04 4.58
C ASN A 568 -7.81 -10.81 6.01
N ARG A 569 -8.43 -11.46 6.98
CA ARG A 569 -8.03 -11.66 8.37
C ARG A 569 -8.63 -12.98 8.87
N PRO A 570 -8.23 -13.51 10.02
CA PRO A 570 -8.90 -14.68 10.61
C PRO A 570 -10.42 -14.48 10.77
N ALA A 571 -11.17 -15.57 10.73
CA ALA A 571 -12.61 -15.62 11.02
C ALA A 571 -12.93 -16.80 11.95
N ILE A 572 -14.07 -16.75 12.66
CA ILE A 572 -14.50 -17.85 13.53
C ILE A 572 -15.13 -18.97 12.68
N LEU A 573 -14.25 -19.74 11.99
CA LEU A 573 -14.67 -20.83 11.11
C LEU A 573 -15.35 -21.99 11.85
N ALA A 574 -15.13 -22.14 13.15
CA ALA A 574 -15.81 -23.10 13.98
C ALA A 574 -17.35 -23.01 13.92
N SER A 575 -17.87 -21.80 13.62
CA SER A 575 -19.31 -21.55 13.50
C SER A 575 -19.96 -22.19 12.26
N ILE A 576 -19.17 -22.56 11.25
CA ILE A 576 -19.65 -23.13 9.97
C ILE A 576 -19.04 -24.50 9.66
N LYS A 577 -17.89 -24.83 10.25
CA LYS A 577 -17.07 -26.01 9.93
C LYS A 577 -17.87 -27.31 9.90
N ASP A 578 -18.70 -27.55 10.89
CA ASP A 578 -19.46 -28.81 11.03
C ASP A 578 -20.69 -28.88 10.09
N ASN A 579 -20.95 -27.82 9.33
CA ASN A 579 -22.08 -27.72 8.40
C ASN A 579 -21.65 -27.83 6.94
N VAL A 580 -20.35 -28.02 6.64
CA VAL A 580 -19.86 -27.99 5.27
C VAL A 580 -19.16 -29.30 4.91
N SER A 581 -19.33 -29.75 3.67
CA SER A 581 -18.64 -30.93 3.13
C SER A 581 -17.26 -30.56 2.54
N GLY A 582 -17.04 -29.28 2.28
CA GLY A 582 -15.74 -28.73 1.84
C GLY A 582 -15.55 -27.30 2.34
N LEU A 583 -14.34 -26.98 2.82
CA LEU A 583 -13.98 -25.65 3.29
C LEU A 583 -12.63 -25.22 2.71
N ILE A 584 -12.60 -24.06 2.06
CA ILE A 584 -11.42 -23.53 1.39
C ILE A 584 -11.16 -22.10 1.86
N GLY A 585 -9.90 -21.80 2.19
CA GLY A 585 -9.42 -20.44 2.45
C GLY A 585 -8.72 -19.85 1.22
N THR A 586 -9.03 -18.60 0.88
CA THR A 586 -8.39 -17.83 -0.19
C THR A 586 -7.87 -16.49 0.33
N PHE A 587 -6.97 -15.84 -0.41
CA PHE A 587 -6.30 -14.60 -0.02
C PHE A 587 -6.15 -13.68 -1.25
N GLY A 588 -7.28 -13.20 -1.79
CA GLY A 588 -7.30 -12.45 -3.04
C GLY A 588 -7.00 -13.36 -4.25
N VAL A 589 -7.98 -14.18 -4.62
CA VAL A 589 -7.90 -15.15 -5.73
C VAL A 589 -9.04 -14.93 -6.71
N GLU A 590 -8.76 -14.94 -8.01
CA GLU A 590 -9.77 -14.80 -9.06
C GLU A 590 -10.75 -15.98 -9.06
N ASP A 591 -12.02 -15.71 -9.41
CA ASP A 591 -13.09 -16.74 -9.45
C ASP A 591 -12.72 -17.94 -10.32
N ARG A 592 -12.09 -17.70 -11.48
CA ARG A 592 -11.63 -18.77 -12.35
C ARG A 592 -10.67 -19.72 -11.64
N VAL A 593 -9.70 -19.18 -10.90
CA VAL A 593 -8.70 -19.98 -10.18
C VAL A 593 -9.36 -20.77 -9.03
N ILE A 594 -10.38 -20.19 -8.39
CA ILE A 594 -11.18 -20.91 -7.39
C ILE A 594 -11.85 -22.13 -8.03
N PHE A 595 -12.55 -21.95 -9.17
CA PHE A 595 -13.19 -23.07 -9.88
C PHE A 595 -12.18 -24.11 -10.38
N GLU A 596 -11.03 -23.69 -10.91
CA GLU A 596 -9.94 -24.61 -11.29
C GLU A 596 -9.54 -25.53 -10.10
N GLY A 597 -9.40 -24.97 -8.91
CA GLY A 597 -9.15 -25.74 -7.69
C GLY A 597 -10.30 -26.66 -7.32
N LEU A 598 -11.53 -26.17 -7.30
CA LEU A 598 -12.71 -26.97 -6.98
C LEU A 598 -12.90 -28.18 -7.92
N PHE A 599 -12.54 -28.03 -9.20
CA PHE A 599 -12.67 -29.08 -10.21
C PHE A 599 -11.38 -29.89 -10.46
N GLY A 600 -10.35 -29.69 -9.62
CA GLY A 600 -9.15 -30.54 -9.61
C GLY A 600 -8.17 -30.30 -10.75
N GLU A 601 -8.19 -29.10 -11.40
CA GLU A 601 -7.17 -28.75 -12.38
C GLU A 601 -5.78 -28.57 -11.73
N PHE A 602 -5.75 -28.32 -10.44
CA PHE A 602 -4.57 -28.39 -9.58
C PHE A 602 -4.96 -28.86 -8.18
N ASN A 603 -3.97 -29.33 -7.41
CA ASN A 603 -4.17 -29.73 -6.02
C ASN A 603 -3.78 -28.56 -5.09
N PRO A 604 -4.68 -28.07 -4.21
CA PRO A 604 -4.36 -27.04 -3.23
C PRO A 604 -3.12 -27.38 -2.40
N SER A 605 -2.22 -26.41 -2.23
CA SER A 605 -0.96 -26.61 -1.52
C SER A 605 -0.68 -25.52 -0.47
N GLY A 606 -1.51 -24.50 -0.41
CA GLY A 606 -1.36 -23.39 0.51
C GLY A 606 -1.44 -23.82 1.98
N LYS A 607 -0.85 -23.00 2.85
CA LYS A 607 -0.81 -23.19 4.31
C LYS A 607 -1.29 -21.92 5.00
N LEU A 608 -2.08 -22.06 6.08
CA LEU A 608 -2.54 -20.91 6.85
C LEU A 608 -1.36 -20.07 7.35
N PRO A 609 -1.35 -18.76 7.10
CA PRO A 609 -0.28 -17.87 7.54
C PRO A 609 -0.48 -17.31 8.96
N PHE A 610 -1.49 -17.82 9.70
CA PHE A 610 -1.86 -17.46 11.07
C PHE A 610 -2.77 -18.57 11.68
N ASP A 611 -2.95 -18.54 12.99
CA ASP A 611 -3.96 -19.36 13.66
C ASP A 611 -5.38 -18.87 13.32
N ILE A 612 -6.32 -19.79 13.14
CA ILE A 612 -7.76 -19.51 13.08
C ILE A 612 -8.37 -19.75 14.47
N PRO A 613 -8.76 -18.70 15.20
CA PRO A 613 -9.31 -18.85 16.54
C PRO A 613 -10.64 -19.61 16.54
N SER A 614 -10.92 -20.32 17.65
CA SER A 614 -12.14 -21.13 17.79
C SER A 614 -13.37 -20.30 18.20
N SER A 615 -13.17 -19.16 18.86
CA SER A 615 -14.24 -18.29 19.34
C SER A 615 -13.75 -16.89 19.60
N MET A 616 -14.66 -15.93 19.71
CA MET A 616 -14.32 -14.56 20.16
C MET A 616 -13.79 -14.52 21.60
N GLU A 617 -14.20 -15.42 22.46
CA GLU A 617 -13.63 -15.55 23.81
C GLU A 617 -12.14 -15.89 23.73
N SER A 618 -11.74 -16.80 22.85
CA SER A 618 -10.31 -17.09 22.59
C SER A 618 -9.55 -15.88 22.09
N VAL A 619 -10.15 -15.09 21.19
CA VAL A 619 -9.56 -13.85 20.67
C VAL A 619 -9.38 -12.81 21.76
N LEU A 620 -10.39 -12.59 22.61
CA LEU A 620 -10.34 -11.59 23.68
C LEU A 620 -9.35 -11.96 24.80
N ASN A 621 -8.97 -13.22 24.92
CA ASN A 621 -7.96 -13.69 25.86
C ASN A 621 -6.54 -13.72 25.24
N GLN A 622 -6.42 -13.49 23.95
CA GLN A 622 -5.14 -13.42 23.24
C GLN A 622 -4.44 -12.10 23.50
N LYS A 623 -3.12 -12.12 23.55
CA LYS A 623 -2.30 -10.90 23.66
C LYS A 623 -1.97 -10.38 22.28
N GLU A 624 -2.18 -9.11 22.04
CA GLU A 624 -2.09 -8.44 20.74
C GLU A 624 -0.70 -8.54 20.10
N ASP A 625 0.35 -8.65 20.91
CA ASP A 625 1.76 -8.69 20.47
C ASP A 625 2.33 -10.12 20.32
N LEU A 626 1.56 -11.15 20.64
CA LEU A 626 2.01 -12.55 20.52
C LEU A 626 1.47 -13.20 19.25
N PRO A 627 2.33 -13.85 18.44
CA PRO A 627 1.86 -14.64 17.31
C PRO A 627 1.18 -15.92 17.81
N ASP A 628 0.12 -16.32 17.13
CA ASP A 628 -0.53 -17.65 17.29
C ASP A 628 -0.86 -18.01 18.76
N ASP A 629 -1.31 -16.99 19.54
CA ASP A 629 -1.61 -17.09 20.98
C ASP A 629 -3.07 -17.55 21.26
N ALA A 630 -3.81 -17.96 20.22
CA ALA A 630 -5.17 -18.42 20.36
C ALA A 630 -5.27 -19.73 21.17
N LEU A 631 -6.12 -19.74 22.20
CA LEU A 631 -6.42 -20.95 22.96
C LEU A 631 -7.27 -21.90 22.10
N ASN A 632 -6.79 -23.13 21.89
CA ASN A 632 -7.50 -24.18 21.14
C ASN A 632 -8.02 -23.69 19.77
N PRO A 633 -7.17 -23.17 18.88
CA PRO A 633 -7.61 -22.65 17.59
C PRO A 633 -8.28 -23.75 16.76
N THR A 634 -9.22 -23.36 15.90
CA THR A 634 -9.86 -24.26 14.93
C THR A 634 -8.84 -24.88 13.99
N TYR A 635 -7.89 -24.05 13.53
CA TYR A 635 -6.74 -24.48 12.72
C TYR A 635 -5.49 -23.73 13.17
N ARG A 636 -4.36 -24.42 13.20
CA ARG A 636 -3.05 -23.83 13.53
C ARG A 636 -2.39 -23.18 12.33
N TYR A 637 -1.49 -22.23 12.58
CA TYR A 637 -0.51 -21.78 11.60
C TYR A 637 0.14 -22.98 10.87
N GLY A 638 0.30 -22.86 9.55
CA GLY A 638 0.85 -23.93 8.73
C GLY A 638 -0.11 -25.06 8.38
N TYR A 639 -1.36 -25.04 8.86
CA TYR A 639 -2.37 -26.02 8.47
C TYR A 639 -2.81 -25.82 7.02
N GLY A 640 -3.07 -26.91 6.34
CA GLY A 640 -3.61 -26.99 4.99
C GLY A 640 -3.50 -28.41 4.49
N SER A 641 -4.58 -28.91 3.89
CA SER A 641 -4.69 -30.26 3.33
C SER A 641 -4.53 -30.22 1.79
N SER A 642 -4.65 -31.39 1.18
CA SER A 642 -4.68 -31.60 -0.27
C SER A 642 -5.58 -32.79 -0.59
N TYR A 643 -6.08 -32.92 -1.86
CA TYR A 643 -6.84 -34.11 -2.27
C TYR A 643 -5.96 -35.29 -2.59
#